data_f7f10ca2a113a27d1945c3962fa6c52f
#
_entry.id   f7f10ca2a113a27d1945c3962fa6c52f
#
_cell.length_a   1.000
_cell.length_b   1.000
_cell.length_c   1.000
_cell.angle_alpha   90.00
_cell.angle_beta   90.00
_cell.angle_gamma   90.00
#
_symmetry.space_group_name_H-M   'P 1'
#
loop_
_entity.id
_entity.type
_entity.pdbx_description
1 polymer ?
#
loop_
_entity_poly.entity_id
_entity_poly.type
_entity_poly.pdbx_seq_one_letter_code
_entity_poly.pdbx_strand_id
1 'polypeptide(L)'
;MSSPEMASTSLRSPFGDSDTPNRTPRASYLASSDRAPSSSQLISPGERVENDSYDVAGTATASSLLASPDNTYTGEKKSRRPIIWILVVLGIIALILVVILPVYFVVVQPRNRNSSTESEPSTDNTNTPNASPKAPVLATTGGDGSEVTDEDGNKFTYRNSFGGYWVYDTKDPYNNGARPNAWTPPLNQSWNWGTDRIFGINLGGLFVLEPFISPALFQRYPGTMDEWSLSMAMAADTANGGLGQLEEHYKTFITEQDIAEIAGAGLNWIRLPVPFWAIDSGHAPTAQEPFMAKTSWKYIVRVLGWARKYGLRVCLDLHAIPGSQNGYNHSGKVGQVNFLYGNMGMANAQRALSYIRTFTEFINRPEWRDVVPIFGIMNEALTRVIGVDIARSFYQEAYRMMREMTGIGAGNGPFMAIHDGFRPQSDWAGTFDGADRVMLDSHPYFAFSDQSAVEPIDSGTDEDSAGGVWPARACSAWGSSMRTSHTEFGLTFAGEFSNGFNDCGLFLRGVPGSHTYGGDCGDWEDSRNWTPGTKAGLQAFIEASMDALGDYFFWTWKIGNSTAGFVGAPLWSYKLGLENGWIPKDPRTATGKCQRVGQSLGPFPTTYSAWQTGGGGSGSIAASATEVWPPAAVSGDSGMIPVGQLPLYTTTGTEVRLAGPTSISTASERTVTGGPIEASGCSYLNGWDAVTVALPAGVCTGAILLARDIATPTQTILENASRAFVTPPPKPYHRAARHGR
;
A
#
# COMPACT_ATOMS: atom_id res chain seq x y z
N MET A 1 53.25 4.47 -45.89
CA MET A 1 53.70 3.13 -46.29
C MET A 1 52.52 2.24 -45.84
N SER A 2 51.60 2.08 -46.74
CA SER A 2 51.28 0.92 -47.57
C SER A 2 50.41 -0.12 -46.85
N SER A 3 49.11 -0.05 -47.11
CA SER A 3 48.20 -1.21 -47.09
C SER A 3 48.65 -2.28 -48.10
N PRO A 4 48.14 -3.53 -48.01
CA PRO A 4 47.15 -3.88 -49.04
C PRO A 4 45.91 -4.67 -48.55
N GLU A 5 44.85 -4.47 -49.34
CA GLU A 5 43.66 -5.26 -49.55
C GLU A 5 43.92 -6.69 -50.06
N MET A 6 42.92 -7.53 -49.90
CA MET A 6 42.32 -8.51 -50.82
C MET A 6 41.64 -9.63 -50.03
N ALA A 7 40.59 -10.27 -50.38
CA ALA A 7 39.55 -10.26 -51.39
C ALA A 7 38.58 -11.40 -51.03
N SER A 8 37.35 -11.24 -51.41
CA SER A 8 36.22 -12.20 -51.31
C SER A 8 36.43 -13.48 -52.09
N THR A 9 35.91 -14.61 -51.59
CA THR A 9 35.40 -15.69 -52.45
C THR A 9 34.17 -16.37 -51.87
N SER A 10 33.08 -16.28 -52.61
CA SER A 10 31.86 -17.05 -52.51
C SER A 10 32.07 -18.48 -52.99
N LEU A 11 31.45 -19.49 -52.33
CA LEU A 11 31.12 -20.74 -53.01
C LEU A 11 29.71 -21.21 -52.61
N ARG A 12 28.94 -21.49 -53.62
CA ARG A 12 27.57 -21.99 -53.70
C ARG A 12 27.48 -23.46 -53.36
N SER A 13 26.26 -23.84 -52.90
CA SER A 13 25.67 -25.18 -52.73
C SER A 13 25.89 -26.17 -53.86
N PRO A 14 25.53 -27.47 -53.66
CA PRO A 14 24.18 -27.85 -54.00
C PRO A 14 23.53 -29.08 -53.27
N PHE A 15 22.19 -29.09 -53.35
CA PHE A 15 21.21 -30.21 -53.41
C PHE A 15 20.83 -31.03 -52.20
N GLY A 16 19.48 -31.10 -52.04
CA GLY A 16 18.74 -32.27 -51.59
C GLY A 16 17.42 -31.98 -50.87
N ASP A 17 16.33 -31.93 -51.63
CA ASP A 17 14.95 -31.96 -51.17
C ASP A 17 14.62 -33.24 -50.36
N SER A 18 13.88 -33.12 -49.26
CA SER A 18 12.83 -34.07 -48.91
C SER A 18 11.88 -33.47 -47.86
N ASP A 19 10.63 -33.36 -48.25
CA ASP A 19 9.47 -33.00 -47.50
C ASP A 19 9.27 -33.83 -46.23
N THR A 20 8.97 -33.14 -45.09
CA THR A 20 7.84 -33.50 -44.19
C THR A 20 7.65 -32.37 -43.15
N PRO A 21 6.41 -31.94 -42.88
CA PRO A 21 6.16 -30.80 -42.00
C PRO A 21 6.08 -31.27 -40.52
N ASN A 22 7.01 -30.79 -39.72
CA ASN A 22 6.90 -30.94 -38.28
C ASN A 22 6.28 -29.66 -37.69
N ARG A 23 5.01 -29.77 -37.28
CA ARG A 23 4.26 -28.74 -36.65
C ARG A 23 4.79 -28.53 -35.24
N THR A 24 5.45 -27.43 -34.98
CA THR A 24 5.59 -26.86 -33.64
C THR A 24 4.28 -26.17 -33.27
N PRO A 25 3.76 -26.35 -32.03
CA PRO A 25 2.57 -25.63 -31.61
C PRO A 25 2.94 -24.18 -31.33
N ARG A 26 2.42 -23.32 -32.16
CA ARG A 26 2.34 -21.88 -31.90
C ARG A 26 1.33 -21.67 -30.78
N ALA A 27 1.77 -21.18 -29.62
CA ALA A 27 0.87 -20.70 -28.61
C ALA A 27 0.09 -19.51 -29.18
N SER A 28 -1.13 -19.75 -29.58
CA SER A 28 -2.08 -18.72 -29.95
C SER A 28 -2.60 -18.09 -28.68
N TYR A 29 -2.22 -16.85 -28.43
CA TYR A 29 -2.94 -15.98 -27.51
C TYR A 29 -4.35 -15.77 -28.07
N LEU A 30 -5.32 -16.44 -27.49
CA LEU A 30 -6.72 -16.13 -27.68
C LEU A 30 -7.01 -14.83 -26.90
N ALA A 31 -6.98 -13.72 -27.60
CA ALA A 31 -7.74 -12.56 -27.23
C ALA A 31 -9.21 -12.92 -27.41
N SER A 32 -9.84 -13.46 -26.38
CA SER A 32 -11.30 -13.56 -26.36
C SER A 32 -11.82 -12.18 -25.99
N SER A 33 -12.30 -11.47 -27.00
CA SER A 33 -13.20 -10.34 -26.84
C SER A 33 -14.57 -10.86 -26.38
N ASP A 34 -14.72 -11.11 -25.10
CA ASP A 34 -16.03 -11.23 -24.49
C ASP A 34 -16.39 -9.91 -23.83
N ARG A 35 -17.29 -9.20 -24.51
CA ARG A 35 -17.97 -8.01 -24.04
C ARG A 35 -18.68 -8.32 -22.73
N ALA A 36 -18.16 -7.79 -21.64
CA ALA A 36 -18.97 -7.58 -20.44
C ALA A 36 -19.93 -6.41 -20.71
N PRO A 37 -21.21 -6.49 -20.31
CA PRO A 37 -22.11 -5.37 -20.45
C PRO A 37 -21.72 -4.26 -19.47
N SER A 38 -21.29 -3.12 -20.01
CA SER A 38 -21.11 -1.90 -19.25
C SER A 38 -22.50 -1.39 -18.82
N SER A 39 -22.80 -1.46 -17.54
CA SER A 39 -23.91 -0.77 -16.93
C SER A 39 -23.48 0.65 -16.54
N SER A 40 -23.34 1.53 -17.50
CA SER A 40 -23.44 2.96 -17.29
C SER A 40 -24.62 3.46 -18.12
N GLN A 41 -25.77 3.56 -17.48
CA GLN A 41 -26.90 4.27 -18.05
C GLN A 41 -26.59 5.76 -18.03
N LEU A 42 -26.11 6.26 -19.16
CA LEU A 42 -26.19 7.66 -19.54
C LEU A 42 -27.65 7.95 -19.94
N ILE A 43 -28.32 8.78 -19.17
CA ILE A 43 -29.58 9.39 -19.54
C ILE A 43 -29.29 10.42 -20.62
N SER A 44 -29.71 10.14 -21.83
CA SER A 44 -29.82 11.14 -22.91
C SER A 44 -31.12 11.92 -22.81
N PRO A 45 -31.14 13.24 -23.08
CA PRO A 45 -32.34 14.05 -23.09
C PRO A 45 -32.96 14.07 -24.48
N GLY A 46 -34.27 13.90 -24.54
CA GLY A 46 -35.03 14.36 -25.69
C GLY A 46 -36.14 13.43 -26.13
N GLU A 47 -37.33 13.72 -25.65
CA GLU A 47 -38.49 13.77 -26.55
C GLU A 47 -39.57 14.66 -25.91
N ARG A 48 -39.99 15.61 -26.73
CA ARG A 48 -40.98 16.64 -26.50
C ARG A 48 -42.35 16.04 -26.81
N VAL A 49 -43.29 16.10 -25.87
CA VAL A 49 -44.73 16.02 -26.18
C VAL A 49 -45.41 17.25 -25.62
N GLU A 50 -46.07 17.98 -26.53
CA GLU A 50 -46.88 19.16 -26.31
C GLU A 50 -48.23 18.85 -25.65
N ASN A 51 -48.80 19.95 -25.11
CA ASN A 51 -50.19 20.25 -24.78
C ASN A 51 -50.68 19.85 -23.39
N ASP A 52 -51.32 20.68 -22.62
CA ASP A 52 -52.22 21.83 -22.89
C ASP A 52 -52.29 22.73 -21.65
N SER A 53 -52.58 24.00 -21.98
CA SER A 53 -52.88 25.15 -21.18
C SER A 53 -53.97 24.99 -20.09
N TYR A 54 -53.84 25.73 -18.98
CA TYR A 54 -54.86 26.69 -18.54
C TYR A 54 -54.27 27.75 -17.60
N ASP A 55 -54.45 29.01 -18.02
CA ASP A 55 -54.27 30.23 -17.27
C ASP A 55 -55.10 30.27 -15.98
N VAL A 56 -54.69 31.04 -14.99
CA VAL A 56 -55.34 32.21 -14.44
C VAL A 56 -54.43 32.99 -13.49
N ALA A 57 -54.41 34.27 -13.72
CA ALA A 57 -53.67 35.34 -13.08
C ALA A 57 -54.09 35.68 -11.64
N GLY A 58 -53.26 36.48 -10.97
CA GLY A 58 -53.66 37.24 -9.80
C GLY A 58 -52.52 37.76 -8.93
N THR A 59 -51.82 38.77 -9.40
CA THR A 59 -51.40 40.04 -8.79
C THR A 59 -51.42 40.22 -7.26
N ALA A 60 -50.23 40.56 -6.73
CA ALA A 60 -49.82 41.82 -6.15
C ALA A 60 -50.13 42.19 -4.69
N THR A 61 -49.13 42.76 -4.10
CA THR A 61 -48.95 43.92 -3.22
C THR A 61 -48.91 43.73 -1.71
N ALA A 62 -47.74 44.04 -1.25
CA ALA A 62 -47.24 44.93 -0.20
C ALA A 62 -48.18 45.47 0.90
N SER A 63 -47.57 45.54 2.07
CA SER A 63 -47.57 46.64 3.06
C SER A 63 -47.88 46.23 4.49
N SER A 64 -46.87 46.28 5.32
CA SER A 64 -46.64 47.16 6.47
C SER A 64 -47.74 47.33 7.53
N LEU A 65 -47.29 47.28 8.74
CA LEU A 65 -47.48 48.21 9.89
C LEU A 65 -47.87 47.55 11.21
N LEU A 66 -46.95 47.69 12.19
CA LEU A 66 -47.11 48.21 13.54
C LEU A 66 -48.26 47.70 14.44
N ALA A 67 -47.86 47.14 15.61
CA ALA A 67 -48.15 47.70 16.93
C ALA A 67 -47.59 46.83 18.08
N SER A 68 -46.77 47.41 18.91
CA SER A 68 -46.64 47.12 20.38
C SER A 68 -47.76 47.89 21.12
N PRO A 69 -47.99 47.81 22.42
CA PRO A 69 -47.27 47.12 23.49
C PRO A 69 -48.19 46.40 24.50
N ASP A 70 -47.66 45.61 25.40
CA ASP A 70 -48.01 45.82 26.81
C ASP A 70 -46.99 45.16 27.80
N ASN A 71 -46.72 46.00 28.81
CA ASN A 71 -45.85 45.76 29.94
C ASN A 71 -46.55 44.87 30.97
N THR A 72 -45.84 43.84 31.48
CA THR A 72 -46.00 43.39 32.85
C THR A 72 -44.66 42.99 33.44
N TYR A 73 -44.27 43.80 34.39
CA TYR A 73 -43.11 43.67 35.27
C TYR A 73 -43.37 42.57 36.32
N THR A 74 -42.58 41.49 36.30
CA THR A 74 -42.39 40.63 37.48
C THR A 74 -40.93 40.45 37.72
N GLY A 75 -40.44 41.01 38.81
CA GLY A 75 -39.07 41.00 39.25
C GLY A 75 -38.62 39.62 39.68
N GLU A 76 -37.69 39.01 38.97
CA GLU A 76 -36.94 37.85 39.39
C GLU A 76 -35.61 38.26 40.06
N LYS A 77 -35.47 37.85 41.31
CA LYS A 77 -34.22 37.97 42.07
C LYS A 77 -33.15 37.14 41.40
N LYS A 78 -32.16 37.76 40.73
CA LYS A 78 -30.95 37.11 40.20
C LYS A 78 -30.21 36.42 41.35
N SER A 79 -30.24 35.08 41.33
CA SER A 79 -29.45 34.21 42.21
C SER A 79 -27.95 34.43 41.95
N ARG A 80 -27.16 34.76 42.97
CA ARG A 80 -25.70 34.92 42.90
C ARG A 80 -24.97 33.57 42.83
N ARG A 81 -25.66 32.44 42.67
CA ARG A 81 -25.09 31.08 42.62
C ARG A 81 -24.11 30.83 41.50
N PRO A 82 -24.28 31.31 40.22
CA PRO A 82 -23.29 31.04 39.16
C PRO A 82 -21.93 31.69 39.40
N ILE A 83 -21.89 32.88 40.07
CA ILE A 83 -20.62 33.57 40.33
C ILE A 83 -19.77 32.81 41.34
N ILE A 84 -20.39 32.21 42.36
CA ILE A 84 -19.72 31.41 43.36
C ILE A 84 -19.09 30.16 42.74
N TRP A 85 -19.79 29.47 41.84
CA TRP A 85 -19.24 28.32 41.15
C TRP A 85 -18.08 28.68 40.22
N ILE A 86 -18.11 29.80 39.52
CA ILE A 86 -17.00 30.28 38.70
C ILE A 86 -15.76 30.57 39.56
N LEU A 87 -15.94 31.19 40.73
CA LEU A 87 -14.85 31.47 41.67
C LEU A 87 -14.26 30.18 42.26
N VAL A 88 -15.09 29.17 42.55
CA VAL A 88 -14.63 27.86 43.02
C VAL A 88 -13.81 27.15 41.91
N VAL A 89 -14.27 27.16 40.67
CA VAL A 89 -13.56 26.54 39.57
C VAL A 89 -12.21 27.26 39.31
N LEU A 90 -12.18 28.58 39.31
CA LEU A 90 -10.94 29.36 39.18
C LEU A 90 -9.96 29.10 40.34
N GLY A 91 -10.48 28.93 41.58
CA GLY A 91 -9.68 28.58 42.75
C GLY A 91 -9.04 27.18 42.63
N ILE A 92 -9.77 26.20 42.09
CA ILE A 92 -9.28 24.85 41.82
C ILE A 92 -8.19 24.87 40.74
N ILE A 93 -8.41 25.63 39.66
CA ILE A 93 -7.41 25.77 38.58
C ILE A 93 -6.13 26.44 39.11
N ALA A 94 -6.25 27.46 39.91
CA ALA A 94 -5.10 28.12 40.54
C ALA A 94 -4.31 27.17 41.45
N LEU A 95 -5.01 26.35 42.24
CA LEU A 95 -4.41 25.33 43.11
C LEU A 95 -3.65 24.25 42.30
N ILE A 96 -4.25 23.79 41.22
CA ILE A 96 -3.63 22.85 40.28
C ILE A 96 -2.35 23.43 39.69
N LEU A 97 -2.36 24.68 39.24
CA LEU A 97 -1.18 25.34 38.68
C LEU A 97 -0.07 25.55 39.75
N VAL A 98 -0.41 25.88 40.97
CA VAL A 98 0.57 26.08 42.04
C VAL A 98 1.21 24.77 42.52
N VAL A 99 0.51 23.63 42.43
CA VAL A 99 1.04 22.33 42.84
C VAL A 99 1.69 21.57 41.71
N ILE A 100 1.08 21.54 40.52
CA ILE A 100 1.57 20.74 39.41
C ILE A 100 2.79 21.36 38.73
N LEU A 101 2.84 22.70 38.55
CA LEU A 101 3.99 23.34 37.93
C LEU A 101 5.32 23.12 38.66
N PRO A 102 5.40 23.31 39.99
CA PRO A 102 6.65 23.03 40.71
C PRO A 102 7.05 21.54 40.66
N VAL A 103 6.07 20.62 40.77
CA VAL A 103 6.32 19.17 40.68
C VAL A 103 6.84 18.80 39.28
N TYR A 104 6.27 19.37 38.23
CA TYR A 104 6.71 19.15 36.87
C TYR A 104 8.18 19.63 36.66
N PHE A 105 8.53 20.82 37.14
CA PHE A 105 9.89 21.35 37.02
C PHE A 105 10.92 20.66 37.91
N VAL A 106 10.50 20.04 39.02
CA VAL A 106 11.41 19.35 39.97
C VAL A 106 11.59 17.88 39.63
N VAL A 107 10.53 17.21 39.09
CA VAL A 107 10.50 15.75 38.93
C VAL A 107 10.66 15.33 37.48
N VAL A 108 10.18 16.13 36.50
CA VAL A 108 10.11 15.72 35.10
C VAL A 108 11.23 16.33 34.25
N GLN A 109 11.78 17.49 34.61
CA GLN A 109 12.96 18.02 33.92
C GLN A 109 14.27 17.62 34.61
N PRO A 110 15.13 16.80 33.98
CA PRO A 110 16.46 16.55 34.51
C PRO A 110 17.30 17.84 34.42
N ARG A 111 17.88 18.24 35.55
CA ARG A 111 18.79 19.38 35.63
C ARG A 111 20.05 19.11 34.82
N ASN A 112 20.20 19.71 33.66
CA ASN A 112 21.50 19.93 33.03
C ASN A 112 22.21 21.05 33.79
N ARG A 113 23.10 20.68 34.73
CA ARG A 113 24.11 21.60 35.26
C ARG A 113 25.39 21.38 34.51
N ASN A 114 25.70 22.27 33.60
CA ASN A 114 27.07 22.51 33.15
C ASN A 114 27.81 23.23 34.25
N SER A 115 28.74 22.57 34.90
CA SER A 115 29.76 23.19 35.69
C SER A 115 31.03 23.23 34.83
N SER A 116 31.34 24.42 34.31
CA SER A 116 32.66 24.77 33.79
C SER A 116 33.61 24.85 34.96
N THR A 117 34.61 24.00 34.98
CA THR A 117 35.80 24.19 35.83
C THR A 117 36.99 24.22 34.90
N GLU A 118 37.59 25.40 34.75
CA GLU A 118 38.95 25.61 34.24
C GLU A 118 39.92 24.88 35.15
N SER A 119 40.87 24.15 34.58
CA SER A 119 42.14 23.85 35.23
C SER A 119 43.23 23.74 34.17
N GLU A 120 44.28 24.48 34.46
CA GLU A 120 45.50 24.67 33.70
C GLU A 120 46.31 23.38 33.43
N PRO A 121 47.29 23.41 32.52
CA PRO A 121 47.94 22.24 31.95
C PRO A 121 49.06 21.72 32.80
N SER A 122 49.13 20.46 33.07
CA SER A 122 50.33 19.76 33.50
C SER A 122 50.86 18.86 32.38
N THR A 123 52.04 19.15 31.97
CA THR A 123 52.91 18.36 31.10
C THR A 123 53.31 17.06 31.81
N ASP A 124 52.97 15.94 31.19
CA ASP A 124 53.78 14.75 31.35
C ASP A 124 53.77 13.89 30.08
N ASN A 125 55.00 13.64 29.58
CA ASN A 125 55.32 12.82 28.43
C ASN A 125 55.38 11.35 28.84
N THR A 126 54.50 10.50 28.31
CA THR A 126 54.84 9.07 28.14
C THR A 126 54.24 8.59 26.82
N ASN A 127 55.13 8.21 25.90
CA ASN A 127 54.84 7.52 24.66
C ASN A 127 54.17 6.15 24.90
N THR A 128 52.98 5.94 24.36
CA THR A 128 52.42 4.62 24.08
C THR A 128 51.84 4.63 22.66
N PRO A 129 52.25 3.72 21.76
CA PRO A 129 51.76 3.70 20.39
C PRO A 129 50.46 2.85 20.27
N ASN A 130 49.63 3.25 19.31
CA ASN A 130 48.41 2.61 18.83
C ASN A 130 47.12 2.88 19.58
N ALA A 131 46.60 4.11 19.37
CA ALA A 131 45.16 4.32 19.38
C ALA A 131 44.66 4.11 17.94
N SER A 132 43.85 3.06 17.72
CA SER A 132 43.04 2.92 16.49
C SER A 132 42.24 4.18 16.25
N PRO A 133 42.04 4.65 15.02
CA PRO A 133 41.26 5.85 14.75
C PRO A 133 39.87 5.66 15.33
N LYS A 134 39.50 6.56 16.25
CA LYS A 134 38.16 6.62 16.83
C LYS A 134 37.20 6.85 15.66
N ALA A 135 36.28 5.87 15.43
CA ALA A 135 35.23 6.01 14.44
C ALA A 135 34.53 7.37 14.60
N PRO A 136 34.24 8.09 13.54
CA PRO A 136 33.56 9.38 13.62
C PRO A 136 32.25 9.20 14.39
N VAL A 137 32.03 10.08 15.38
CA VAL A 137 30.75 10.12 16.11
C VAL A 137 29.71 10.62 15.12
N LEU A 138 28.80 9.75 14.67
CA LEU A 138 27.70 10.14 13.79
C LEU A 138 26.79 11.13 14.51
N ALA A 139 26.36 12.16 13.81
CA ALA A 139 25.39 13.13 14.34
C ALA A 139 24.06 12.40 14.66
N THR A 140 23.44 12.78 15.78
CA THR A 140 22.20 12.14 16.27
C THR A 140 20.94 12.77 15.68
N THR A 141 21.02 13.95 15.10
CA THR A 141 19.88 14.63 14.45
C THR A 141 20.37 15.74 13.50
N GLY A 142 19.58 16.05 12.48
CA GLY A 142 19.84 17.16 11.55
C GLY A 142 18.59 17.55 10.77
N GLY A 143 18.49 18.86 10.47
CA GLY A 143 17.43 19.42 9.63
C GLY A 143 17.95 19.78 8.24
N ASP A 144 17.22 20.66 7.53
CA ASP A 144 17.57 21.14 6.19
C ASP A 144 19.00 21.69 6.14
N GLY A 145 19.75 21.28 5.12
CA GLY A 145 21.16 21.66 4.92
C GLY A 145 22.17 20.85 5.72
N SER A 146 21.75 19.93 6.61
CA SER A 146 22.68 19.09 7.37
C SER A 146 23.35 18.03 6.48
N GLU A 147 24.60 17.70 6.80
CA GLU A 147 25.31 16.60 6.15
C GLU A 147 24.86 15.26 6.78
N VAL A 148 24.58 14.28 5.94
CA VAL A 148 24.32 12.89 6.32
C VAL A 148 25.47 12.04 5.79
N THR A 149 25.95 11.11 6.60
CA THR A 149 26.84 10.03 6.17
C THR A 149 26.05 8.74 6.20
N ASP A 150 25.97 8.04 5.06
CA ASP A 150 25.30 6.76 4.95
C ASP A 150 26.15 5.60 5.53
N GLU A 151 25.60 4.39 5.52
CA GLU A 151 26.27 3.20 6.05
C GLU A 151 27.52 2.78 5.26
N ASP A 152 27.62 3.19 3.99
CA ASP A 152 28.78 2.94 3.11
C ASP A 152 29.84 4.05 3.24
N GLY A 153 29.61 5.08 4.05
CA GLY A 153 30.49 6.22 4.26
C GLY A 153 30.36 7.36 3.23
N ASN A 154 29.38 7.27 2.31
CA ASN A 154 29.09 8.33 1.37
C ASN A 154 28.40 9.49 2.08
N LYS A 155 28.65 10.71 1.59
CA LYS A 155 28.09 11.92 2.17
C LYS A 155 27.15 12.61 1.20
N PHE A 156 26.00 13.04 1.74
CA PHE A 156 25.07 13.89 1.01
C PHE A 156 24.44 14.94 1.92
N THR A 157 23.86 15.98 1.33
CA THR A 157 23.17 17.03 2.08
C THR A 157 21.68 16.72 2.16
N TYR A 158 21.14 16.63 3.36
CA TYR A 158 19.70 16.54 3.57
C TYR A 158 19.02 17.85 3.15
N ARG A 159 18.09 17.79 2.23
CA ARG A 159 17.31 18.91 1.71
C ARG A 159 15.85 18.74 2.06
N ASN A 160 15.34 19.59 2.96
CA ASN A 160 13.96 19.50 3.41
C ASN A 160 13.47 20.88 3.89
N SER A 161 12.95 21.68 2.96
CA SER A 161 12.38 23.01 3.25
C SER A 161 11.05 22.98 4.03
N PHE A 162 10.50 21.79 4.29
CA PHE A 162 9.22 21.60 4.97
C PHE A 162 9.32 21.41 6.49
N GLY A 163 10.51 21.61 7.07
CA GLY A 163 10.73 21.53 8.51
C GLY A 163 10.81 20.11 9.06
N GLY A 164 11.10 19.14 8.20
CA GLY A 164 11.48 17.78 8.60
C GLY A 164 12.89 17.74 9.19
N TYR A 165 13.12 16.73 10.01
CA TYR A 165 14.45 16.43 10.55
C TYR A 165 14.64 14.93 10.72
N TRP A 166 15.87 14.48 10.52
CA TRP A 166 16.26 13.10 10.71
C TRP A 166 16.85 12.88 12.10
N VAL A 167 16.72 11.64 12.58
CA VAL A 167 17.30 11.19 13.87
C VAL A 167 18.03 9.87 13.63
N TYR A 168 19.28 9.81 14.09
CA TYR A 168 20.06 8.58 14.12
C TYR A 168 20.89 8.56 15.40
N ASP A 169 20.51 7.68 16.33
CA ASP A 169 21.16 7.54 17.63
C ASP A 169 21.77 6.14 17.78
N THR A 170 23.09 6.05 17.83
CA THR A 170 23.78 4.76 18.01
C THR A 170 23.53 4.12 19.36
N LYS A 171 23.04 4.87 20.37
CA LYS A 171 22.68 4.37 21.70
C LYS A 171 21.22 3.94 21.79
N ASP A 172 20.38 4.45 20.92
CA ASP A 172 18.98 4.10 20.77
C ASP A 172 18.64 3.96 19.27
N PRO A 173 19.01 2.85 18.62
CA PRO A 173 18.80 2.66 17.18
C PRO A 173 17.34 2.57 16.79
N TYR A 174 16.43 2.48 17.77
CA TYR A 174 14.98 2.44 17.57
C TYR A 174 14.28 3.76 17.93
N ASN A 175 15.03 4.85 18.01
CA ASN A 175 14.48 6.17 18.26
C ASN A 175 13.49 6.58 17.16
N ASN A 176 12.24 6.82 17.54
CA ASN A 176 11.13 7.17 16.67
C ASN A 176 10.79 8.68 16.74
N GLY A 177 11.76 9.52 17.11
CA GLY A 177 11.56 10.97 17.27
C GLY A 177 11.60 11.78 15.97
N ALA A 178 12.03 11.21 14.84
CA ALA A 178 12.10 11.90 13.55
C ALA A 178 10.72 12.20 12.96
N ARG A 179 10.64 13.24 12.12
CA ARG A 179 9.46 13.54 11.30
C ARG A 179 9.85 14.04 9.91
N PRO A 180 9.08 13.71 8.85
CA PRO A 180 9.43 14.08 7.49
C PRO A 180 9.13 15.55 7.14
N ASN A 181 8.19 16.21 7.85
CA ASN A 181 7.78 17.60 7.61
C ASN A 181 7.04 18.16 8.85
N ALA A 182 6.75 19.47 8.83
CA ALA A 182 6.18 20.19 9.98
C ALA A 182 4.71 19.80 10.30
N TRP A 183 3.96 19.29 9.34
CA TRP A 183 2.54 18.91 9.49
C TRP A 183 2.32 17.44 9.79
N THR A 184 3.37 16.63 9.81
CA THR A 184 3.30 15.20 10.14
C THR A 184 3.79 14.95 11.56
N PRO A 185 3.03 14.22 12.39
CA PRO A 185 3.50 13.84 13.73
C PRO A 185 4.74 12.92 13.63
N PRO A 186 5.72 13.05 14.53
CA PRO A 186 6.83 12.10 14.65
C PRO A 186 6.33 10.66 14.79
N LEU A 187 7.16 9.67 14.47
CA LEU A 187 6.76 8.26 14.51
C LEU A 187 6.29 7.79 15.89
N ASN A 188 6.83 8.36 16.97
CA ASN A 188 6.44 8.07 18.35
C ASN A 188 5.14 8.75 18.80
N GLN A 189 4.44 9.42 17.89
CA GLN A 189 3.12 9.99 18.11
C GLN A 189 2.07 9.31 17.24
N SER A 190 0.85 9.21 17.75
CA SER A 190 -0.25 8.60 17.03
C SER A 190 -0.62 9.40 15.79
N TRP A 191 -0.98 8.68 14.71
CA TRP A 191 -1.60 9.24 13.53
C TRP A 191 -3.09 9.52 13.79
N ASN A 192 -3.55 10.72 13.45
CA ASN A 192 -4.94 11.13 13.68
C ASN A 192 -5.77 10.88 12.41
N TRP A 193 -6.36 9.70 12.33
CA TRP A 193 -7.20 9.30 11.20
C TRP A 193 -8.35 10.28 10.98
N GLY A 194 -8.51 10.73 9.72
CA GLY A 194 -9.49 11.75 9.33
C GLY A 194 -8.98 13.19 9.40
N THR A 195 -7.83 13.44 10.05
CA THR A 195 -7.20 14.77 10.15
C THR A 195 -5.85 14.79 9.45
N ASP A 196 -4.94 13.87 9.81
CA ASP A 196 -3.67 13.71 9.14
C ASP A 196 -3.89 13.01 7.80
N ARG A 197 -3.22 13.47 6.74
CA ARG A 197 -3.37 12.94 5.38
C ARG A 197 -2.14 12.17 4.94
N ILE A 198 -2.37 11.06 4.24
CA ILE A 198 -1.31 10.25 3.63
C ILE A 198 -0.90 10.91 2.30
N PHE A 199 0.31 11.43 2.25
CA PHE A 199 1.03 11.84 1.04
C PHE A 199 2.12 10.81 0.80
N GLY A 200 1.77 9.72 0.15
CA GLY A 200 2.59 8.52 0.06
C GLY A 200 3.25 8.32 -1.29
N ILE A 201 4.26 7.46 -1.27
CA ILE A 201 5.01 7.01 -2.44
C ILE A 201 5.27 5.51 -2.38
N ASN A 202 5.19 4.83 -3.51
CA ASN A 202 5.60 3.44 -3.63
C ASN A 202 7.10 3.32 -3.94
N LEU A 203 7.75 2.30 -3.38
CA LEU A 203 9.07 1.83 -3.81
C LEU A 203 8.92 0.58 -4.70
N GLY A 204 8.16 0.74 -5.80
CA GLY A 204 7.92 -0.31 -6.77
C GLY A 204 9.20 -0.78 -7.46
N GLY A 205 9.23 -2.03 -7.91
CA GLY A 205 10.36 -2.61 -8.63
C GLY A 205 11.63 -2.80 -7.80
N LEU A 206 11.59 -2.54 -6.48
CA LEU A 206 12.77 -2.73 -5.61
C LEU A 206 12.95 -4.20 -5.22
N PHE A 207 11.94 -4.83 -4.65
CA PHE A 207 12.00 -6.21 -4.15
C PHE A 207 11.11 -7.20 -4.91
N VAL A 208 10.20 -6.69 -5.72
CA VAL A 208 9.45 -7.40 -6.75
C VAL A 208 9.72 -6.68 -8.05
N LEU A 209 10.42 -7.33 -8.97
CA LEU A 209 10.90 -6.67 -10.18
C LEU A 209 9.82 -6.63 -11.26
N GLU A 210 9.75 -5.46 -11.91
CA GLU A 210 8.83 -5.23 -13.02
C GLU A 210 9.58 -4.72 -14.25
N PRO A 211 9.25 -5.22 -15.45
CA PRO A 211 9.96 -4.85 -16.67
C PRO A 211 10.01 -3.34 -16.94
N PHE A 212 8.92 -2.61 -16.69
CA PHE A 212 8.88 -1.18 -16.98
C PHE A 212 9.61 -0.32 -15.92
N ILE A 213 9.78 -0.85 -14.69
CA ILE A 213 10.49 -0.16 -13.61
C ILE A 213 12.00 -0.42 -13.68
N SER A 214 12.40 -1.64 -14.06
CA SER A 214 13.81 -2.05 -14.14
C SER A 214 14.18 -2.52 -15.56
N PRO A 215 13.90 -1.70 -16.61
CA PRO A 215 13.92 -2.17 -18.00
C PRO A 215 15.29 -2.69 -18.46
N ALA A 216 16.39 -2.12 -17.99
CA ALA A 216 17.72 -2.54 -18.38
C ALA A 216 18.03 -4.00 -18.00
N LEU A 217 17.48 -4.51 -16.89
CA LEU A 217 17.64 -5.90 -16.49
C LEU A 217 16.93 -6.83 -17.48
N PHE A 218 15.68 -6.52 -17.83
CA PHE A 218 14.91 -7.32 -18.79
C PHE A 218 15.43 -7.21 -20.23
N GLN A 219 15.94 -6.03 -20.63
CA GLN A 219 16.58 -5.86 -21.93
C GLN A 219 17.88 -6.65 -22.06
N ARG A 220 18.60 -6.89 -20.94
CA ARG A 220 19.80 -7.73 -20.93
C ARG A 220 19.47 -9.21 -21.18
N TYR A 221 18.27 -9.65 -20.80
CA TYR A 221 17.80 -11.03 -20.95
C TYR A 221 16.52 -11.07 -21.79
N PRO A 222 16.65 -10.93 -23.13
CA PRO A 222 15.50 -10.90 -24.04
C PRO A 222 14.60 -12.13 -23.89
N GLY A 223 13.29 -11.90 -23.86
CA GLY A 223 12.28 -12.95 -23.67
C GLY A 223 11.88 -13.17 -22.21
N THR A 224 12.53 -12.52 -21.25
CA THR A 224 12.07 -12.49 -19.87
C THR A 224 10.95 -11.45 -19.71
N MET A 225 9.91 -11.76 -18.93
CA MET A 225 8.72 -10.93 -18.82
C MET A 225 8.27 -10.70 -17.37
N ASP A 226 8.91 -11.36 -16.42
CA ASP A 226 8.63 -11.34 -14.99
C ASP A 226 9.87 -11.74 -14.17
N GLU A 227 9.82 -11.65 -12.86
CA GLU A 227 10.95 -12.02 -12.00
C GLU A 227 11.25 -13.53 -12.04
N TRP A 228 10.23 -14.38 -12.30
CA TRP A 228 10.43 -15.83 -12.49
C TRP A 228 11.35 -16.12 -13.65
N SER A 229 11.01 -15.65 -14.84
CA SER A 229 11.80 -15.87 -16.06
C SER A 229 13.16 -15.17 -16.02
N LEU A 230 13.21 -13.96 -15.41
CA LEU A 230 14.44 -13.21 -15.21
C LEU A 230 15.39 -13.96 -14.25
N SER A 231 14.89 -14.48 -13.12
CA SER A 231 15.69 -15.26 -12.18
C SER A 231 16.26 -16.53 -12.82
N MET A 232 15.48 -17.23 -13.64
CA MET A 232 15.96 -18.38 -14.40
C MET A 232 17.09 -18.00 -15.38
N ALA A 233 16.92 -16.92 -16.11
CA ALA A 233 17.93 -16.44 -17.07
C ALA A 233 19.22 -16.00 -16.36
N MET A 234 19.10 -15.23 -15.26
CA MET A 234 20.24 -14.81 -14.45
C MET A 234 20.96 -15.99 -13.79
N ALA A 235 20.22 -16.96 -13.24
CA ALA A 235 20.84 -18.15 -12.63
C ALA A 235 21.68 -18.94 -13.63
N ALA A 236 21.31 -18.98 -14.89
CA ALA A 236 22.06 -19.61 -15.97
C ALA A 236 23.30 -18.79 -16.38
N ASP A 237 23.30 -17.47 -16.19
CA ASP A 237 24.38 -16.55 -16.58
C ASP A 237 25.40 -16.35 -15.45
N THR A 238 26.05 -17.41 -15.05
CA THR A 238 27.04 -17.40 -13.97
C THR A 238 28.26 -16.53 -14.27
N ALA A 239 28.58 -16.33 -15.56
CA ALA A 239 29.70 -15.50 -15.99
C ALA A 239 29.50 -14.01 -15.64
N ASN A 240 28.25 -13.55 -15.58
CA ASN A 240 27.89 -12.18 -15.20
C ASN A 240 27.33 -12.07 -13.77
N GLY A 241 27.61 -13.06 -12.91
CA GLY A 241 27.28 -13.01 -11.49
C GLY A 241 26.00 -13.73 -11.08
N GLY A 242 25.31 -14.40 -12.01
CA GLY A 242 24.12 -15.19 -11.70
C GLY A 242 23.03 -14.39 -11.00
N LEU A 243 22.37 -14.98 -10.03
CA LEU A 243 21.35 -14.30 -9.19
C LEU A 243 21.92 -13.15 -8.33
N GLY A 244 23.24 -13.04 -8.15
CA GLY A 244 23.88 -11.91 -7.46
C GLY A 244 23.55 -10.56 -8.11
N GLN A 245 23.14 -10.52 -9.38
CA GLN A 245 22.66 -9.31 -10.04
C GLN A 245 21.37 -8.77 -9.41
N LEU A 246 20.47 -9.64 -8.89
CA LEU A 246 19.29 -9.20 -8.14
C LEU A 246 19.68 -8.59 -6.80
N GLU A 247 20.65 -9.18 -6.10
CA GLU A 247 21.14 -8.62 -4.85
C GLU A 247 21.78 -7.24 -5.06
N GLU A 248 22.55 -7.05 -6.14
CA GLU A 248 23.11 -5.74 -6.50
C GLU A 248 21.98 -4.72 -6.79
N HIS A 249 20.90 -5.15 -7.45
CA HIS A 249 19.71 -4.31 -7.62
C HIS A 249 19.09 -3.92 -6.28
N TYR A 250 18.85 -4.86 -5.36
CA TYR A 250 18.31 -4.57 -4.01
C TYR A 250 19.21 -3.61 -3.22
N LYS A 251 20.51 -3.66 -3.47
CA LYS A 251 21.51 -2.80 -2.82
C LYS A 251 21.49 -1.37 -3.35
N THR A 252 21.34 -1.18 -4.67
CA THR A 252 21.68 0.06 -5.35
C THR A 252 20.50 0.80 -5.99
N PHE A 253 19.37 0.15 -6.23
CA PHE A 253 18.24 0.76 -6.94
C PHE A 253 17.59 1.88 -6.12
N ILE A 254 17.34 1.65 -4.82
CA ILE A 254 16.91 2.68 -3.87
C ILE A 254 18.00 2.83 -2.81
N THR A 255 18.42 4.08 -2.58
CA THR A 255 19.48 4.44 -1.65
C THR A 255 18.92 5.18 -0.43
N GLU A 256 19.75 5.36 0.61
CA GLU A 256 19.37 6.20 1.74
C GLU A 256 19.06 7.64 1.32
N GLN A 257 19.81 8.16 0.34
CA GLN A 257 19.55 9.48 -0.22
C GLN A 257 18.17 9.58 -0.88
N ASP A 258 17.72 8.54 -1.60
CA ASP A 258 16.34 8.50 -2.16
C ASP A 258 15.27 8.62 -1.04
N ILE A 259 15.47 7.95 0.10
CA ILE A 259 14.55 8.05 1.25
C ILE A 259 14.58 9.45 1.89
N ALA A 260 15.74 10.05 1.98
CA ALA A 260 15.89 11.45 2.44
C ALA A 260 15.19 12.44 1.49
N GLU A 261 15.31 12.23 0.18
CA GLU A 261 14.67 13.04 -0.85
C GLU A 261 13.14 12.88 -0.83
N ILE A 262 12.61 11.67 -0.54
CA ILE A 262 11.17 11.44 -0.33
C ILE A 262 10.64 12.32 0.80
N ALA A 263 11.31 12.36 1.95
CA ALA A 263 10.94 13.26 3.05
C ALA A 263 11.08 14.74 2.63
N GLY A 264 12.12 15.07 1.87
CA GLY A 264 12.37 16.40 1.32
C GLY A 264 11.36 16.87 0.29
N ALA A 265 10.65 15.94 -0.35
CA ALA A 265 9.54 16.20 -1.28
C ALA A 265 8.20 16.49 -0.56
N GLY A 266 8.18 16.56 0.78
CA GLY A 266 6.96 16.78 1.56
C GLY A 266 6.10 15.54 1.75
N LEU A 267 6.54 14.38 1.27
CA LEU A 267 5.87 13.09 1.47
C LEU A 267 6.06 12.59 2.91
N ASN A 268 5.16 11.76 3.39
CA ASN A 268 5.16 11.31 4.78
C ASN A 268 4.97 9.79 4.97
N TRP A 269 4.67 9.07 3.90
CA TRP A 269 4.50 7.63 3.89
C TRP A 269 5.20 6.97 2.72
N ILE A 270 5.64 5.72 2.93
CA ILE A 270 6.16 4.82 1.91
C ILE A 270 5.26 3.59 1.87
N ARG A 271 4.78 3.17 0.69
CA ARG A 271 4.28 1.82 0.46
C ARG A 271 5.44 0.98 -0.06
N LEU A 272 5.73 -0.12 0.62
CA LEU A 272 6.88 -0.96 0.35
C LEU A 272 6.42 -2.35 -0.12
N PRO A 273 6.40 -2.58 -1.44
CA PRO A 273 6.14 -3.89 -2.01
C PRO A 273 7.21 -4.91 -1.61
N VAL A 274 6.79 -6.01 -0.99
CA VAL A 274 7.67 -7.11 -0.58
C VAL A 274 7.14 -8.44 -1.09
N PRO A 275 8.02 -9.36 -1.51
CA PRO A 275 7.61 -10.67 -1.97
C PRO A 275 7.52 -11.69 -0.83
N PHE A 276 6.75 -12.76 -1.00
CA PHE A 276 6.76 -13.88 -0.06
C PHE A 276 8.13 -14.58 0.00
N TRP A 277 8.90 -14.58 -1.09
CA TRP A 277 10.26 -15.18 -1.11
C TRP A 277 11.31 -14.38 -0.32
N ALA A 278 10.95 -13.20 0.22
CA ALA A 278 11.75 -12.56 1.26
C ALA A 278 11.86 -13.43 2.54
N ILE A 279 10.87 -14.29 2.77
CA ILE A 279 10.86 -15.28 3.86
C ILE A 279 11.38 -16.62 3.38
N ASP A 280 10.81 -17.16 2.31
CA ASP A 280 11.14 -18.50 1.79
C ASP A 280 10.60 -18.66 0.34
N SER A 281 11.27 -19.48 -0.45
CA SER A 281 10.85 -19.85 -1.81
C SER A 281 10.25 -21.26 -1.85
N GLY A 282 9.47 -21.65 -0.89
CA GLY A 282 8.74 -22.92 -0.85
C GLY A 282 9.58 -24.19 -1.10
N HIS A 283 9.45 -25.15 -0.21
CA HIS A 283 10.12 -26.47 -0.31
C HIS A 283 9.21 -27.51 -0.97
N ALA A 284 8.30 -27.10 -1.85
CA ALA A 284 7.45 -28.06 -2.53
C ALA A 284 8.31 -28.92 -3.47
N PRO A 285 8.32 -30.23 -3.37
CA PRO A 285 9.11 -31.12 -4.22
C PRO A 285 8.72 -31.02 -5.71
N THR A 286 7.61 -30.36 -6.02
CA THR A 286 7.02 -30.28 -7.37
C THR A 286 7.21 -28.94 -8.08
N ALA A 287 7.68 -27.87 -7.40
CA ALA A 287 7.95 -26.59 -8.03
C ALA A 287 9.13 -25.90 -7.36
N GLN A 288 10.32 -26.03 -7.93
CA GLN A 288 11.44 -25.16 -7.58
C GLN A 288 11.10 -23.75 -8.06
N GLU A 289 10.72 -22.89 -7.12
CA GLU A 289 10.57 -21.46 -7.40
C GLU A 289 11.95 -20.86 -7.63
N PRO A 290 12.20 -20.17 -8.77
CA PRO A 290 13.54 -19.72 -9.14
C PRO A 290 13.98 -18.44 -8.42
N PHE A 291 13.14 -17.88 -7.56
CA PHE A 291 13.38 -16.62 -6.89
C PHE A 291 14.58 -16.64 -5.96
N MET A 292 15.25 -15.51 -5.80
CA MET A 292 16.32 -15.34 -4.81
C MET A 292 15.75 -15.25 -3.40
N ALA A 293 15.52 -16.43 -2.78
CA ALA A 293 14.90 -16.52 -1.46
C ALA A 293 15.74 -15.85 -0.36
N LYS A 294 15.06 -15.24 0.62
CA LYS A 294 15.59 -14.68 1.87
C LYS A 294 16.50 -13.47 1.72
N THR A 295 17.14 -13.29 0.57
CA THR A 295 18.16 -12.24 0.37
C THR A 295 17.58 -10.83 0.48
N SER A 296 16.39 -10.58 -0.06
CA SER A 296 15.74 -9.28 0.02
C SER A 296 15.40 -8.85 1.44
N TRP A 297 15.24 -9.79 2.40
CA TRP A 297 14.83 -9.47 3.76
C TRP A 297 15.78 -8.49 4.47
N LYS A 298 17.08 -8.65 4.37
CA LYS A 298 18.06 -7.73 4.98
C LYS A 298 17.94 -6.31 4.42
N TYR A 299 17.62 -6.18 3.15
CA TYR A 299 17.43 -4.89 2.48
C TYR A 299 16.06 -4.26 2.80
N ILE A 300 15.02 -5.09 3.02
CA ILE A 300 13.73 -4.62 3.54
C ILE A 300 13.94 -3.98 4.92
N VAL A 301 14.62 -4.66 5.84
CA VAL A 301 14.92 -4.13 7.18
C VAL A 301 15.76 -2.85 7.10
N ARG A 302 16.69 -2.77 6.15
CA ARG A 302 17.50 -1.57 5.88
C ARG A 302 16.61 -0.38 5.49
N VAL A 303 15.68 -0.57 4.56
CA VAL A 303 14.72 0.48 4.14
C VAL A 303 13.83 0.90 5.31
N LEU A 304 13.35 -0.03 6.15
CA LEU A 304 12.59 0.30 7.36
C LEU A 304 13.42 1.14 8.35
N GLY A 305 14.71 0.85 8.46
CA GLY A 305 15.67 1.65 9.26
C GLY A 305 15.82 3.07 8.72
N TRP A 306 15.95 3.23 7.42
CA TRP A 306 16.01 4.55 6.77
C TRP A 306 14.69 5.31 6.92
N ALA A 307 13.53 4.63 6.73
CA ALA A 307 12.22 5.23 6.96
C ALA A 307 12.12 5.81 8.39
N ARG A 308 12.57 5.05 9.41
CA ARG A 308 12.66 5.53 10.80
C ARG A 308 13.54 6.76 10.91
N LYS A 309 14.75 6.73 10.31
CA LYS A 309 15.72 7.81 10.39
C LYS A 309 15.14 9.14 9.90
N TYR A 310 14.29 9.11 8.87
CA TYR A 310 13.68 10.31 8.28
C TYR A 310 12.21 10.53 8.71
N GLY A 311 11.68 9.71 9.61
CA GLY A 311 10.35 9.89 10.19
C GLY A 311 9.19 9.50 9.26
N LEU A 312 9.47 8.72 8.21
CA LEU A 312 8.48 8.20 7.27
C LEU A 312 7.79 6.96 7.82
N ARG A 313 6.46 6.91 7.75
CA ARG A 313 5.68 5.70 8.04
C ARG A 313 5.67 4.78 6.84
N VAL A 314 5.53 3.50 7.08
CA VAL A 314 5.52 2.48 6.04
C VAL A 314 4.20 1.71 6.04
N CYS A 315 3.58 1.63 4.87
CA CYS A 315 2.61 0.60 4.52
C CYS A 315 3.40 -0.56 3.92
N LEU A 316 3.63 -1.63 4.69
CA LEU A 316 4.22 -2.84 4.15
C LEU A 316 3.19 -3.53 3.27
N ASP A 317 3.56 -4.00 2.08
CA ASP A 317 2.64 -4.61 1.14
C ASP A 317 3.15 -5.97 0.67
N LEU A 318 2.41 -7.05 0.96
CA LEU A 318 2.71 -8.37 0.42
C LEU A 318 2.27 -8.42 -1.04
N HIS A 319 3.21 -8.06 -1.92
CA HIS A 319 2.96 -7.77 -3.32
C HIS A 319 2.87 -9.02 -4.22
N ALA A 320 3.60 -10.06 -3.87
CA ALA A 320 3.60 -11.33 -4.59
C ALA A 320 3.18 -12.48 -3.65
N ILE A 321 2.22 -13.28 -4.12
CA ILE A 321 1.59 -14.38 -3.38
C ILE A 321 1.94 -15.71 -4.06
N PRO A 322 2.16 -16.81 -3.32
CA PRO A 322 2.38 -18.12 -3.91
C PRO A 322 1.30 -18.51 -4.92
N GLY A 323 1.72 -18.94 -6.10
CA GLY A 323 0.82 -19.34 -7.18
C GLY A 323 0.22 -18.20 -7.98
N SER A 324 0.56 -16.96 -7.70
CA SER A 324 0.05 -15.73 -8.30
C SER A 324 -1.42 -15.43 -7.97
N GLN A 325 -1.68 -14.26 -7.42
CA GLN A 325 -3.03 -13.78 -7.10
C GLN A 325 -3.76 -13.14 -8.29
N ASN A 326 -3.05 -12.82 -9.38
CA ASN A 326 -3.63 -12.10 -10.51
C ASN A 326 -3.09 -12.51 -11.90
N GLY A 327 -1.99 -13.27 -11.98
CA GLY A 327 -1.36 -13.66 -13.24
C GLY A 327 -0.55 -12.56 -13.92
N TYR A 328 -0.34 -11.41 -13.25
CA TYR A 328 0.46 -10.30 -13.78
C TYR A 328 1.94 -10.46 -13.46
N ASN A 329 2.80 -9.71 -14.15
CA ASN A 329 4.26 -9.80 -13.97
C ASN A 329 4.70 -9.45 -12.54
N HIS A 330 4.05 -8.49 -11.90
CA HIS A 330 4.35 -8.04 -10.54
C HIS A 330 3.85 -9.00 -9.43
N SER A 331 3.17 -10.09 -9.77
CA SER A 331 2.92 -11.20 -8.84
C SER A 331 4.07 -12.23 -8.80
N GLY A 332 5.14 -11.96 -9.54
CA GLY A 332 6.33 -12.80 -9.68
C GLY A 332 6.37 -13.68 -10.92
N LYS A 333 5.20 -14.12 -11.43
CA LYS A 333 5.08 -14.95 -12.64
C LYS A 333 3.85 -14.58 -13.45
N VAL A 334 4.04 -14.26 -14.73
CA VAL A 334 2.96 -14.04 -15.70
C VAL A 334 2.24 -15.36 -16.01
N GLY A 335 0.93 -15.32 -16.11
CA GLY A 335 0.13 -16.43 -16.62
C GLY A 335 -1.08 -16.79 -15.77
N GLN A 336 -1.06 -17.96 -15.14
CA GLN A 336 -2.21 -18.50 -14.43
C GLN A 336 -2.35 -17.91 -13.03
N VAL A 337 -3.60 -17.72 -12.59
CA VAL A 337 -3.96 -17.51 -11.20
C VAL A 337 -4.11 -18.87 -10.55
N ASN A 338 -3.24 -19.19 -9.58
CA ASN A 338 -3.30 -20.43 -8.79
C ASN A 338 -3.46 -20.15 -7.28
N PHE A 339 -3.82 -18.93 -6.92
CA PHE A 339 -4.17 -18.54 -5.55
C PHE A 339 -5.67 -18.48 -5.40
N LEU A 340 -6.23 -19.24 -4.47
CA LEU A 340 -7.68 -19.40 -4.25
C LEU A 340 -8.47 -19.80 -5.53
N TYR A 341 -7.76 -20.30 -6.51
CA TYR A 341 -8.30 -20.71 -7.80
C TYR A 341 -7.59 -21.96 -8.29
N GLY A 342 -8.34 -22.89 -8.89
CA GLY A 342 -7.82 -24.14 -9.43
C GLY A 342 -7.28 -25.10 -8.36
N ASN A 343 -6.57 -26.11 -8.85
CA ASN A 343 -6.20 -27.28 -8.05
C ASN A 343 -5.24 -27.00 -6.88
N MET A 344 -4.37 -26.01 -7.01
CA MET A 344 -3.43 -25.61 -5.95
C MET A 344 -3.89 -24.37 -5.17
N GLY A 345 -5.07 -23.86 -5.46
CA GLY A 345 -5.54 -22.59 -4.90
C GLY A 345 -5.58 -22.54 -3.38
N MET A 346 -6.04 -23.62 -2.73
CA MET A 346 -6.11 -23.69 -1.27
C MET A 346 -4.73 -23.89 -0.64
N ALA A 347 -3.88 -24.72 -1.21
CA ALA A 347 -2.52 -24.92 -0.72
C ALA A 347 -1.72 -23.63 -0.78
N ASN A 348 -1.81 -22.88 -1.88
CA ASN A 348 -1.18 -21.56 -2.02
C ASN A 348 -1.75 -20.51 -1.04
N ALA A 349 -3.06 -20.53 -0.79
CA ALA A 349 -3.68 -19.67 0.20
C ALA A 349 -3.18 -19.94 1.64
N GLN A 350 -3.01 -21.20 2.00
CA GLN A 350 -2.45 -21.58 3.30
C GLN A 350 -0.97 -21.18 3.44
N ARG A 351 -0.18 -21.29 2.36
CA ARG A 351 1.18 -20.71 2.34
C ARG A 351 1.15 -19.20 2.55
N ALA A 352 0.26 -18.49 1.87
CA ALA A 352 0.11 -17.05 2.01
C ALA A 352 -0.24 -16.64 3.45
N LEU A 353 -1.19 -17.32 4.09
CA LEU A 353 -1.52 -17.08 5.52
C LEU A 353 -0.29 -17.25 6.42
N SER A 354 0.56 -18.26 6.17
CA SER A 354 1.79 -18.46 6.93
C SER A 354 2.77 -17.28 6.76
N TYR A 355 2.89 -16.73 5.56
CA TYR A 355 3.74 -15.55 5.31
C TYR A 355 3.15 -14.28 5.93
N ILE A 356 1.83 -14.07 5.83
CA ILE A 356 1.14 -12.96 6.49
C ILE A 356 1.36 -13.03 8.00
N ARG A 357 1.24 -14.21 8.61
CA ARG A 357 1.53 -14.44 10.03
C ARG A 357 2.97 -14.03 10.38
N THR A 358 3.93 -14.45 9.57
CA THR A 358 5.35 -14.20 9.81
C THR A 358 5.70 -12.71 9.73
N PHE A 359 5.17 -11.99 8.73
CA PHE A 359 5.32 -10.54 8.65
C PHE A 359 4.61 -9.83 9.80
N THR A 360 3.39 -10.26 10.17
CA THR A 360 2.65 -9.68 11.30
C THR A 360 3.43 -9.80 12.60
N GLU A 361 4.02 -10.95 12.89
CA GLU A 361 4.86 -11.15 14.08
C GLU A 361 6.02 -10.15 14.12
N PHE A 362 6.70 -9.96 12.98
CA PHE A 362 7.84 -9.05 12.91
C PHE A 362 7.44 -7.59 13.10
N ILE A 363 6.44 -7.11 12.35
CA ILE A 363 6.05 -5.69 12.41
C ILE A 363 5.30 -5.32 13.68
N ASN A 364 4.76 -6.30 14.42
CA ASN A 364 4.14 -6.05 15.73
C ASN A 364 5.16 -5.86 16.86
N ARG A 365 6.44 -6.13 16.64
CA ARG A 365 7.48 -5.92 17.66
C ARG A 365 7.60 -4.43 18.00
N PRO A 366 7.91 -4.09 19.26
CA PRO A 366 8.08 -2.69 19.68
C PRO A 366 9.01 -1.88 18.79
N GLU A 367 10.02 -2.53 18.23
CA GLU A 367 11.00 -1.90 17.34
C GLU A 367 10.41 -1.44 16.01
N TRP A 368 9.30 -2.06 15.52
CA TRP A 368 8.81 -1.83 14.17
C TRP A 368 7.39 -1.28 14.09
N ARG A 369 6.56 -1.48 15.11
CA ARG A 369 5.12 -1.15 15.05
C ARG A 369 4.82 0.33 14.77
N ASP A 370 5.69 1.25 15.21
CA ASP A 370 5.51 2.68 14.96
C ASP A 370 5.97 3.09 13.55
N VAL A 371 6.90 2.31 12.97
CA VAL A 371 7.38 2.51 11.59
C VAL A 371 6.41 1.90 10.58
N VAL A 372 5.82 0.74 10.90
CA VAL A 372 4.95 -0.03 9.99
C VAL A 372 3.53 -0.14 10.56
N PRO A 373 2.76 0.95 10.59
CA PRO A 373 1.41 0.94 11.14
C PRO A 373 0.34 0.38 10.19
N ILE A 374 0.65 0.11 8.91
CA ILE A 374 -0.27 -0.52 7.95
C ILE A 374 0.43 -1.72 7.31
N PHE A 375 -0.34 -2.81 7.14
CA PHE A 375 0.07 -4.00 6.41
C PHE A 375 -0.96 -4.37 5.35
N GLY A 376 -0.63 -4.18 4.07
CA GLY A 376 -1.35 -4.70 2.92
C GLY A 376 -1.06 -6.19 2.77
N ILE A 377 -2.06 -7.01 3.05
CA ILE A 377 -1.87 -8.46 3.17
C ILE A 377 -1.85 -9.20 1.82
N MET A 378 -2.27 -8.53 0.75
CA MET A 378 -2.26 -9.08 -0.60
C MET A 378 -2.49 -7.96 -1.63
N ASN A 379 -1.54 -7.76 -2.52
CA ASN A 379 -1.65 -6.84 -3.62
C ASN A 379 -2.56 -7.39 -4.74
N GLU A 380 -3.51 -6.60 -5.23
CA GLU A 380 -4.24 -6.80 -6.49
C GLU A 380 -4.81 -8.21 -6.72
N ALA A 381 -5.56 -8.73 -5.78
CA ALA A 381 -6.26 -9.99 -5.97
C ALA A 381 -7.27 -9.91 -7.13
N LEU A 382 -7.18 -10.81 -8.11
CA LEU A 382 -8.06 -10.80 -9.27
C LEU A 382 -9.42 -11.43 -8.93
N THR A 383 -10.27 -10.68 -8.21
CA THR A 383 -11.54 -11.21 -7.66
C THR A 383 -12.52 -11.67 -8.73
N ARG A 384 -12.44 -11.17 -9.97
CA ARG A 384 -13.24 -11.66 -11.11
C ARG A 384 -12.91 -13.12 -11.48
N VAL A 385 -11.72 -13.61 -11.13
CA VAL A 385 -11.28 -15.01 -11.34
C VAL A 385 -11.47 -15.82 -10.06
N ILE A 386 -10.97 -15.30 -8.94
CA ILE A 386 -11.01 -15.96 -7.63
C ILE A 386 -12.47 -16.11 -7.13
N GLY A 387 -13.28 -15.09 -7.27
CA GLY A 387 -14.59 -14.94 -6.63
C GLY A 387 -14.51 -14.02 -5.41
N VAL A 388 -15.42 -13.06 -5.31
CA VAL A 388 -15.39 -12.05 -4.24
C VAL A 388 -15.61 -12.65 -2.86
N ASP A 389 -16.55 -13.61 -2.72
CA ASP A 389 -16.84 -14.23 -1.42
C ASP A 389 -15.69 -15.14 -0.95
N ILE A 390 -15.00 -15.80 -1.89
CA ILE A 390 -13.79 -16.57 -1.60
C ILE A 390 -12.66 -15.63 -1.12
N ALA A 391 -12.50 -14.48 -1.76
CA ALA A 391 -11.53 -13.48 -1.32
C ALA A 391 -11.89 -12.88 0.05
N ARG A 392 -13.18 -12.60 0.31
CA ARG A 392 -13.66 -12.15 1.64
C ARG A 392 -13.37 -13.16 2.72
N SER A 393 -13.63 -14.45 2.47
CA SER A 393 -13.33 -15.55 3.38
C SER A 393 -11.84 -15.57 3.76
N PHE A 394 -10.94 -15.41 2.79
CA PHE A 394 -9.49 -15.34 3.04
C PHE A 394 -9.10 -14.09 3.84
N TYR A 395 -9.62 -12.92 3.48
CA TYR A 395 -9.33 -11.68 4.17
C TYR A 395 -9.79 -11.72 5.64
N GLN A 396 -10.95 -12.30 5.91
CA GLN A 396 -11.46 -12.44 7.27
C GLN A 396 -10.65 -13.46 8.08
N GLU A 397 -10.16 -14.54 7.48
CA GLU A 397 -9.25 -15.47 8.16
C GLU A 397 -7.90 -14.82 8.46
N ALA A 398 -7.34 -14.06 7.52
CA ALA A 398 -6.12 -13.29 7.77
C ALA A 398 -6.33 -12.27 8.92
N TYR A 399 -7.47 -11.57 8.93
CA TYR A 399 -7.85 -10.67 10.02
C TYR A 399 -7.88 -11.38 11.37
N ARG A 400 -8.61 -12.52 11.45
CA ARG A 400 -8.71 -13.32 12.67
C ARG A 400 -7.34 -13.72 13.19
N MET A 401 -6.51 -14.30 12.32
CA MET A 401 -5.14 -14.72 12.65
C MET A 401 -4.28 -13.54 13.14
N MET A 402 -4.31 -12.41 12.45
CA MET A 402 -3.56 -11.22 12.84
C MET A 402 -3.98 -10.73 14.22
N ARG A 403 -5.29 -10.64 14.50
CA ARG A 403 -5.79 -10.14 15.79
C ARG A 403 -5.59 -11.12 16.94
N GLU A 404 -5.59 -12.42 16.70
CA GLU A 404 -5.18 -13.42 17.70
C GLU A 404 -3.71 -13.23 18.11
N MET A 405 -2.84 -12.84 17.21
CA MET A 405 -1.43 -12.61 17.49
C MET A 405 -1.16 -11.25 18.14
N THR A 406 -1.81 -10.21 17.65
CA THR A 406 -1.48 -8.83 18.02
C THR A 406 -2.36 -8.29 19.13
N GLY A 407 -3.55 -8.85 19.30
CA GLY A 407 -4.61 -8.28 20.12
C GLY A 407 -5.45 -7.24 19.37
N ILE A 408 -6.52 -6.82 20.04
CA ILE A 408 -7.52 -5.86 19.57
C ILE A 408 -7.21 -4.48 20.18
N GLY A 409 -7.52 -3.42 19.44
CA GLY A 409 -7.45 -2.06 19.92
C GLY A 409 -6.21 -1.30 19.44
N ALA A 410 -6.26 0.02 19.58
CA ALA A 410 -5.18 0.91 19.16
C ALA A 410 -3.84 0.53 19.82
N GLY A 411 -2.76 0.54 19.06
CA GLY A 411 -1.41 0.16 19.50
C GLY A 411 -1.14 -1.35 19.53
N ASN A 412 -2.11 -2.19 19.21
CA ASN A 412 -1.99 -3.65 19.17
C ASN A 412 -1.88 -4.17 17.71
N GLY A 413 -0.71 -4.00 17.10
CA GLY A 413 -0.42 -4.40 15.73
C GLY A 413 -0.87 -3.38 14.69
N PRO A 414 -0.62 -3.67 13.39
CA PRO A 414 -0.90 -2.76 12.29
C PRO A 414 -2.40 -2.71 11.93
N PHE A 415 -2.79 -1.69 11.17
CA PHE A 415 -3.97 -1.77 10.34
C PHE A 415 -3.77 -2.85 9.28
N MET A 416 -4.80 -3.64 9.04
CA MET A 416 -4.83 -4.58 7.93
C MET A 416 -5.44 -3.88 6.72
N ALA A 417 -4.68 -3.73 5.63
CA ALA A 417 -5.23 -3.25 4.38
C ALA A 417 -5.57 -4.43 3.46
N ILE A 418 -6.74 -4.36 2.84
CA ILE A 418 -7.22 -5.30 1.83
C ILE A 418 -7.40 -4.55 0.51
N HIS A 419 -7.00 -5.16 -0.60
CA HIS A 419 -7.21 -4.57 -1.92
C HIS A 419 -8.65 -4.80 -2.40
N ASP A 420 -9.22 -3.83 -3.12
CA ASP A 420 -10.61 -3.86 -3.61
C ASP A 420 -10.86 -4.91 -4.70
N GLY A 421 -9.83 -5.58 -5.19
CA GLY A 421 -9.93 -6.65 -6.18
C GLY A 421 -10.45 -6.19 -7.54
N PHE A 422 -10.21 -4.93 -7.89
CA PHE A 422 -10.71 -4.26 -9.10
C PHE A 422 -12.25 -4.22 -9.18
N ARG A 423 -12.90 -4.15 -8.04
CA ARG A 423 -14.35 -3.99 -7.92
C ARG A 423 -14.69 -2.57 -7.45
N PRO A 424 -15.92 -2.11 -7.70
CA PRO A 424 -16.40 -0.89 -7.05
C PRO A 424 -16.20 -0.97 -5.53
N GLN A 425 -15.69 0.09 -4.91
CA GLN A 425 -15.48 0.11 -3.45
C GLN A 425 -16.78 -0.14 -2.66
N SER A 426 -17.94 0.21 -3.22
CA SER A 426 -19.26 -0.08 -2.66
C SER A 426 -19.54 -1.58 -2.44
N ASP A 427 -18.89 -2.47 -3.21
CA ASP A 427 -19.04 -3.92 -3.04
C ASP A 427 -18.46 -4.43 -1.71
N TRP A 428 -17.62 -3.60 -1.06
CA TRP A 428 -16.98 -3.92 0.22
C TRP A 428 -17.68 -3.32 1.42
N ALA A 429 -18.71 -2.48 1.21
CA ALA A 429 -19.50 -1.88 2.29
C ALA A 429 -20.04 -2.95 3.23
N GLY A 430 -19.86 -2.75 4.55
CA GLY A 430 -20.33 -3.66 5.59
C GLY A 430 -19.54 -4.97 5.76
N THR A 431 -18.62 -5.31 4.85
CA THR A 431 -17.85 -6.59 4.90
C THR A 431 -17.06 -6.78 6.19
N PHE A 432 -16.59 -5.68 6.78
CA PHE A 432 -15.80 -5.66 8.00
C PHE A 432 -16.42 -4.83 9.13
N ASP A 433 -17.74 -4.70 9.15
CA ASP A 433 -18.43 -3.98 10.22
C ASP A 433 -18.08 -4.58 11.60
N GLY A 434 -17.60 -3.72 12.51
CA GLY A 434 -17.13 -4.11 13.83
C GLY A 434 -15.69 -4.64 13.89
N ALA A 435 -15.03 -4.90 12.76
CA ALA A 435 -13.65 -5.34 12.71
C ALA A 435 -12.68 -4.24 13.18
N ASP A 436 -11.66 -4.62 13.91
CA ASP A 436 -10.65 -3.71 14.43
C ASP A 436 -9.63 -3.30 13.37
N ARG A 437 -9.59 -2.02 12.99
CA ARG A 437 -8.52 -1.43 12.17
C ARG A 437 -8.29 -2.15 10.83
N VAL A 438 -9.32 -2.19 9.99
CA VAL A 438 -9.24 -2.63 8.59
C VAL A 438 -9.35 -1.43 7.66
N MET A 439 -8.57 -1.41 6.60
CA MET A 439 -8.55 -0.37 5.57
C MET A 439 -8.81 -0.98 4.20
N LEU A 440 -9.44 -0.21 3.32
CA LEU A 440 -9.60 -0.58 1.91
C LEU A 440 -8.52 0.10 1.08
N ASP A 441 -7.83 -0.68 0.27
CA ASP A 441 -6.83 -0.25 -0.71
C ASP A 441 -7.42 -0.31 -2.13
N SER A 442 -7.19 0.71 -2.93
CA SER A 442 -7.72 0.86 -4.29
C SER A 442 -6.62 1.38 -5.22
N HIS A 443 -6.59 0.88 -6.47
CA HIS A 443 -5.58 1.23 -7.47
C HIS A 443 -6.20 1.89 -8.70
N PRO A 444 -6.55 3.19 -8.64
CA PRO A 444 -7.19 3.89 -9.74
C PRO A 444 -6.17 4.34 -10.80
N TYR A 445 -6.31 3.83 -12.03
CA TYR A 445 -5.49 4.18 -13.17
C TYR A 445 -6.33 4.49 -14.41
N PHE A 446 -5.91 5.49 -15.18
CA PHE A 446 -6.42 5.70 -16.55
C PHE A 446 -5.67 4.86 -17.59
N ALA A 447 -4.38 4.63 -17.39
CA ALA A 447 -3.52 3.90 -18.32
C ALA A 447 -4.02 2.50 -18.69
N PHE A 448 -4.77 1.84 -17.80
CA PHE A 448 -5.29 0.48 -18.01
C PHE A 448 -6.79 0.44 -18.27
N SER A 449 -7.45 1.60 -18.40
CA SER A 449 -8.81 1.67 -18.92
C SER A 449 -8.76 1.51 -20.45
N ASP A 450 -9.68 0.72 -21.03
CA ASP A 450 -9.76 0.48 -22.49
C ASP A 450 -10.21 1.72 -23.30
N GLN A 451 -10.13 2.91 -22.72
CA GLN A 451 -10.49 4.16 -23.40
C GLN A 451 -9.26 4.75 -24.09
N SER A 452 -9.37 5.04 -25.38
CA SER A 452 -8.35 5.78 -26.10
C SER A 452 -8.20 7.19 -25.52
N ALA A 453 -7.05 7.44 -24.91
CA ALA A 453 -6.71 8.69 -24.23
C ALA A 453 -6.04 9.64 -25.25
N VAL A 454 -6.80 10.20 -26.17
CA VAL A 454 -6.27 11.03 -27.28
C VAL A 454 -6.43 12.54 -27.04
N GLU A 455 -7.15 12.95 -26.00
CA GLU A 455 -7.29 14.37 -25.71
C GLU A 455 -5.96 14.97 -25.25
N PRO A 456 -5.59 16.14 -25.81
CA PRO A 456 -4.28 16.74 -25.53
C PRO A 456 -4.16 17.18 -24.06
N ILE A 457 -3.08 16.77 -23.42
CA ILE A 457 -2.73 17.15 -22.04
C ILE A 457 -2.07 18.55 -21.99
N ASP A 458 -1.50 19.02 -23.07
CA ASP A 458 -0.83 20.33 -23.19
C ASP A 458 -1.81 21.49 -23.49
N SER A 459 -3.11 21.24 -23.31
CA SER A 459 -4.18 22.24 -23.49
C SER A 459 -4.28 23.14 -22.27
N GLY A 460 -4.63 24.41 -22.52
CA GLY A 460 -4.74 25.43 -21.47
C GLY A 460 -3.41 26.09 -21.12
N THR A 461 -3.47 27.33 -20.68
CA THR A 461 -2.27 28.17 -20.47
C THR A 461 -2.14 28.71 -19.05
N ASP A 462 -3.17 28.60 -18.22
CA ASP A 462 -3.17 29.04 -16.83
C ASP A 462 -3.35 27.86 -15.88
N GLU A 463 -3.15 28.09 -14.59
CA GLU A 463 -3.17 27.07 -13.54
C GLU A 463 -4.47 26.26 -13.50
N ASP A 464 -5.61 26.87 -13.82
CA ASP A 464 -6.92 26.24 -13.72
C ASP A 464 -7.34 25.55 -15.03
N SER A 465 -6.83 25.99 -16.19
CA SER A 465 -7.13 25.43 -17.51
C SER A 465 -6.08 24.43 -18.02
N ALA A 466 -4.89 24.41 -17.43
CA ALA A 466 -3.82 23.49 -17.81
C ALA A 466 -4.28 22.02 -17.69
N GLY A 467 -3.90 21.19 -18.66
CA GLY A 467 -4.27 19.78 -18.73
C GLY A 467 -5.61 19.50 -19.42
N GLY A 468 -6.27 20.54 -19.90
CA GLY A 468 -7.53 20.41 -20.65
C GLY A 468 -8.61 19.68 -19.84
N VAL A 469 -9.10 18.57 -20.39
CA VAL A 469 -10.17 17.77 -19.73
C VAL A 469 -9.66 16.84 -18.61
N TRP A 470 -8.38 16.58 -18.55
CA TRP A 470 -7.82 15.51 -17.69
C TRP A 470 -7.96 15.78 -16.20
N PRO A 471 -7.69 17.02 -15.68
CA PRO A 471 -7.89 17.29 -14.26
C PRO A 471 -9.34 17.09 -13.81
N ALA A 472 -10.32 17.61 -14.56
CA ALA A 472 -11.73 17.43 -14.24
C ALA A 472 -12.15 15.95 -14.35
N ARG A 473 -11.60 15.21 -15.30
CA ARG A 473 -11.85 13.77 -15.49
C ARG A 473 -11.34 12.95 -14.29
N ALA A 474 -10.14 13.24 -13.75
CA ALA A 474 -9.63 12.60 -12.55
C ALA A 474 -10.56 12.83 -11.35
N CYS A 475 -10.97 14.08 -11.13
CA CYS A 475 -11.88 14.42 -10.05
C CYS A 475 -13.24 13.72 -10.16
N SER A 476 -13.82 13.66 -11.35
CA SER A 476 -15.13 13.01 -11.57
C SER A 476 -15.05 11.48 -11.50
N ALA A 477 -13.96 10.88 -11.96
CA ALA A 477 -13.79 9.44 -11.95
C ALA A 477 -13.61 8.87 -10.54
N TRP A 478 -12.86 9.56 -9.68
CA TRP A 478 -12.40 8.99 -8.40
C TRP A 478 -12.95 9.71 -7.16
N GLY A 479 -13.21 11.02 -7.28
CA GLY A 479 -13.49 11.85 -6.11
C GLY A 479 -14.72 11.44 -5.32
N SER A 480 -15.82 11.10 -6.00
CA SER A 480 -17.07 10.68 -5.34
C SER A 480 -16.95 9.29 -4.73
N SER A 481 -16.41 8.32 -5.49
CA SER A 481 -16.28 6.93 -5.03
C SER A 481 -15.37 6.81 -3.81
N MET A 482 -14.24 7.55 -3.77
CA MET A 482 -13.36 7.58 -2.60
C MET A 482 -14.08 8.12 -1.35
N ARG A 483 -14.84 9.21 -1.46
CA ARG A 483 -15.60 9.77 -0.33
C ARG A 483 -16.71 8.85 0.15
N THR A 484 -17.39 8.19 -0.79
CA THR A 484 -18.40 7.17 -0.48
C THR A 484 -17.76 5.99 0.25
N SER A 485 -16.62 5.49 -0.21
CA SER A 485 -15.88 4.43 0.46
C SER A 485 -15.50 4.78 1.89
N HIS A 486 -14.98 5.99 2.12
CA HIS A 486 -14.69 6.47 3.47
C HIS A 486 -15.92 6.52 4.39
N THR A 487 -17.13 6.70 3.82
CA THR A 487 -18.37 6.74 4.58
C THR A 487 -18.96 5.34 4.82
N GLU A 488 -18.93 4.48 3.80
CA GLU A 488 -19.64 3.19 3.81
C GLU A 488 -18.75 2.03 4.28
N PHE A 489 -17.46 2.02 3.94
CA PHE A 489 -16.49 1.03 4.42
C PHE A 489 -15.72 1.57 5.63
N GLY A 490 -15.22 2.79 5.55
CA GLY A 490 -14.35 3.41 6.54
C GLY A 490 -13.02 3.86 5.94
N LEU A 491 -11.94 3.68 6.69
CA LEU A 491 -10.61 4.10 6.21
C LEU A 491 -10.28 3.48 4.86
N THR A 492 -10.05 4.34 3.88
CA THR A 492 -9.75 3.96 2.49
C THR A 492 -8.61 4.82 1.97
N PHE A 493 -7.72 4.26 1.16
CA PHE A 493 -6.66 5.00 0.48
C PHE A 493 -6.45 4.45 -0.94
N ALA A 494 -5.84 5.26 -1.80
CA ALA A 494 -5.32 4.78 -3.07
C ALA A 494 -3.89 4.28 -2.87
N GLY A 495 -3.69 2.96 -2.83
CA GLY A 495 -2.37 2.35 -2.69
C GLY A 495 -1.48 2.55 -3.89
N GLU A 496 -2.12 2.72 -5.06
CA GLU A 496 -1.41 3.04 -6.30
C GLU A 496 -2.22 3.99 -7.18
N PHE A 497 -1.55 4.97 -7.75
CA PHE A 497 -2.00 5.82 -8.85
C PHE A 497 -0.78 6.47 -9.50
N SER A 498 -0.91 7.04 -10.69
CA SER A 498 0.22 7.66 -11.40
C SER A 498 -0.20 8.85 -12.26
N ASN A 499 0.77 9.44 -12.95
CA ASN A 499 0.54 10.45 -13.99
C ASN A 499 0.23 9.84 -15.37
N GLY A 500 0.11 8.49 -15.44
CA GLY A 500 -0.21 7.75 -16.66
C GLY A 500 -1.67 7.94 -17.07
N PHE A 501 -1.94 8.97 -17.88
CA PHE A 501 -3.25 9.19 -18.49
C PHE A 501 -3.44 8.34 -19.76
N ASN A 502 -2.36 7.76 -20.29
CA ASN A 502 -2.33 6.77 -21.37
C ASN A 502 -1.46 5.57 -20.97
N ASP A 503 -1.45 4.54 -21.79
CA ASP A 503 -0.71 3.30 -21.57
C ASP A 503 0.65 3.22 -22.29
N CYS A 504 1.21 4.37 -22.65
CA CYS A 504 2.55 4.47 -23.21
C CYS A 504 3.63 4.35 -22.13
N GLY A 505 4.70 3.69 -22.45
CA GLY A 505 5.86 3.45 -21.60
C GLY A 505 6.54 2.13 -21.95
N LEU A 506 7.85 2.14 -21.99
CA LEU A 506 8.64 0.95 -22.31
C LEU A 506 8.28 -0.19 -21.33
N PHE A 507 7.75 -1.28 -21.85
CA PHE A 507 7.30 -2.46 -21.10
C PHE A 507 6.14 -2.25 -20.12
N LEU A 508 5.45 -1.11 -20.18
CA LEU A 508 4.34 -0.84 -19.25
C LEU A 508 3.24 -1.91 -19.31
N ARG A 509 2.92 -2.41 -20.48
CA ARG A 509 1.94 -3.48 -20.68
C ARG A 509 2.60 -4.86 -20.88
N GLY A 510 3.74 -5.09 -20.25
CA GLY A 510 4.50 -6.34 -20.34
C GLY A 510 5.55 -6.35 -21.44
N VAL A 511 6.19 -7.51 -21.67
CA VAL A 511 7.25 -7.71 -22.66
C VAL A 511 6.78 -8.74 -23.71
N PRO A 512 6.77 -8.41 -25.02
CA PRO A 512 7.20 -7.15 -25.64
C PRO A 512 6.23 -5.97 -25.43
N GLY A 513 5.02 -6.18 -24.91
CA GLY A 513 4.01 -5.17 -24.71
C GLY A 513 3.28 -4.71 -25.97
N SER A 514 2.06 -4.23 -25.78
CA SER A 514 1.29 -3.50 -26.78
C SER A 514 0.56 -2.36 -26.06
N HIS A 515 0.30 -1.26 -26.74
CA HIS A 515 -0.47 -0.15 -26.19
C HIS A 515 -1.83 -0.03 -26.86
N THR A 516 -2.78 0.59 -26.17
CA THR A 516 -4.12 0.92 -26.70
C THR A 516 -4.26 2.40 -27.04
N TYR A 517 -3.28 3.21 -26.65
CA TYR A 517 -3.24 4.63 -26.97
C TYR A 517 -3.30 4.87 -28.48
N GLY A 518 -4.21 5.74 -28.90
CA GLY A 518 -4.44 6.03 -30.32
C GLY A 518 -3.46 7.03 -30.96
N GLY A 519 -2.50 7.57 -30.19
CA GLY A 519 -1.43 8.47 -30.64
C GLY A 519 -0.07 7.78 -30.74
N ASP A 520 0.99 8.58 -30.84
CA ASP A 520 2.37 8.08 -30.87
C ASP A 520 2.93 7.92 -29.45
N CYS A 521 3.22 6.70 -29.04
CA CYS A 521 3.85 6.44 -27.76
C CYS A 521 5.30 6.94 -27.65
N GLY A 522 5.99 7.16 -28.78
CA GLY A 522 7.31 7.75 -28.76
C GLY A 522 7.36 9.14 -28.12
N ASP A 523 6.26 9.91 -28.18
CA ASP A 523 6.13 11.19 -27.51
C ASP A 523 6.09 11.06 -25.96
N TRP A 524 5.71 9.88 -25.44
CA TRP A 524 5.51 9.64 -24.00
C TRP A 524 6.58 8.75 -23.37
N GLU A 525 7.39 8.08 -24.16
CA GLU A 525 8.50 7.26 -23.68
C GLU A 525 9.78 8.07 -23.44
N ASP A 526 9.85 9.32 -23.93
CA ASP A 526 11.00 10.22 -23.75
C ASP A 526 10.58 11.63 -23.35
N SER A 527 10.72 11.94 -22.06
CA SER A 527 10.32 13.22 -21.50
C SER A 527 11.28 14.39 -21.77
N ARG A 528 12.43 14.14 -22.39
CA ARG A 528 13.49 15.17 -22.58
C ARG A 528 13.05 16.33 -23.47
N ASN A 529 12.08 16.06 -24.36
CA ASN A 529 11.54 17.03 -25.31
C ASN A 529 10.15 17.58 -24.93
N TRP A 530 9.63 17.26 -23.75
CA TRP A 530 8.31 17.75 -23.33
C TRP A 530 8.27 19.26 -23.17
N THR A 531 7.24 19.87 -23.75
CA THR A 531 7.01 21.30 -23.71
C THR A 531 6.64 21.78 -22.30
N PRO A 532 6.80 23.08 -22.00
CA PRO A 532 6.26 23.66 -20.75
C PRO A 532 4.75 23.42 -20.59
N GLY A 533 3.97 23.45 -21.70
CA GLY A 533 2.53 23.17 -21.70
C GLY A 533 2.24 21.73 -21.30
N THR A 534 2.95 20.74 -21.88
CA THR A 534 2.85 19.33 -21.51
C THR A 534 3.13 19.12 -20.02
N LYS A 535 4.20 19.72 -19.48
CA LYS A 535 4.59 19.61 -18.08
C LYS A 535 3.54 20.24 -17.13
N ALA A 536 3.03 21.42 -17.49
CA ALA A 536 1.97 22.10 -16.73
C ALA A 536 0.67 21.29 -16.72
N GLY A 537 0.29 20.71 -17.87
CA GLY A 537 -0.88 19.85 -17.97
C GLY A 537 -0.78 18.58 -17.14
N LEU A 538 0.38 17.92 -17.15
CA LEU A 538 0.66 16.77 -16.30
C LEU A 538 0.65 17.12 -14.81
N GLN A 539 1.19 18.30 -14.44
CA GLN A 539 1.12 18.79 -13.06
C GLN A 539 -0.32 19.05 -12.62
N ALA A 540 -1.11 19.69 -13.45
CA ALA A 540 -2.52 19.94 -13.16
C ALA A 540 -3.33 18.64 -13.01
N PHE A 541 -3.05 17.64 -13.85
CA PHE A 541 -3.69 16.33 -13.78
C PHE A 541 -3.34 15.56 -12.50
N ILE A 542 -2.05 15.55 -12.11
CA ILE A 542 -1.65 14.86 -10.88
C ILE A 542 -2.17 15.57 -9.63
N GLU A 543 -2.20 16.90 -9.59
CA GLU A 543 -2.80 17.64 -8.48
C GLU A 543 -4.30 17.34 -8.34
N ALA A 544 -5.03 17.27 -9.45
CA ALA A 544 -6.44 16.88 -9.43
C ALA A 544 -6.64 15.44 -8.96
N SER A 545 -5.76 14.53 -9.36
CA SER A 545 -5.74 13.14 -8.89
C SER A 545 -5.51 13.06 -7.38
N MET A 546 -4.50 13.76 -6.87
CA MET A 546 -4.20 13.83 -5.43
C MET A 546 -5.39 14.38 -4.61
N ASP A 547 -6.05 15.46 -5.08
CA ASP A 547 -7.20 16.04 -4.41
C ASP A 547 -8.44 15.12 -4.44
N ALA A 548 -8.65 14.41 -5.56
CA ALA A 548 -9.72 13.44 -5.69
C ALA A 548 -9.57 12.26 -4.73
N LEU A 549 -8.34 11.77 -4.59
CA LEU A 549 -8.00 10.56 -3.83
C LEU A 549 -7.86 10.83 -2.32
N GLY A 550 -7.30 11.98 -1.93
CA GLY A 550 -7.14 12.42 -0.54
C GLY A 550 -6.02 11.73 0.21
N ASP A 551 -6.12 10.43 0.47
CA ASP A 551 -5.08 9.58 1.05
C ASP A 551 -4.54 8.66 -0.06
N TYR A 552 -3.22 8.74 -0.36
CA TYR A 552 -2.70 8.10 -1.56
C TYR A 552 -1.23 7.71 -1.46
N PHE A 553 -0.81 6.79 -2.37
CA PHE A 553 0.57 6.43 -2.66
C PHE A 553 0.78 6.47 -4.18
N PHE A 554 1.68 7.34 -4.66
CA PHE A 554 1.99 7.41 -6.08
C PHE A 554 2.84 6.20 -6.52
N TRP A 555 2.55 5.60 -7.65
CA TRP A 555 3.32 4.54 -8.27
C TRP A 555 4.17 5.09 -9.41
N THR A 556 5.48 5.29 -9.23
CA THR A 556 6.38 4.92 -8.14
C THR A 556 7.47 5.99 -7.97
N TRP A 557 8.31 5.90 -6.94
CA TRP A 557 9.37 6.90 -6.72
C TRP A 557 10.29 7.05 -7.92
N LYS A 558 10.79 5.93 -8.45
CA LYS A 558 11.88 5.91 -9.43
C LYS A 558 11.67 4.81 -10.47
N ILE A 559 11.86 5.18 -11.72
CA ILE A 559 11.98 4.26 -12.85
C ILE A 559 13.44 4.23 -13.27
N GLY A 560 14.01 3.03 -13.46
CA GLY A 560 15.37 2.85 -13.95
C GLY A 560 15.54 3.24 -15.40
N ASN A 561 16.75 3.64 -15.77
CA ASN A 561 17.06 3.88 -17.16
C ASN A 561 16.96 2.57 -17.98
N SER A 562 16.49 2.69 -19.20
CA SER A 562 16.64 1.67 -20.23
C SER A 562 18.09 1.55 -20.70
N THR A 563 18.40 0.56 -21.50
CA THR A 563 19.74 0.44 -22.16
C THR A 563 20.02 1.60 -23.12
N ALA A 564 19.01 2.40 -23.49
CA ALA A 564 19.18 3.64 -24.24
C ALA A 564 19.66 4.83 -23.38
N GLY A 565 19.81 4.63 -22.05
CA GLY A 565 20.36 5.63 -21.13
C GLY A 565 19.36 6.66 -20.60
N PHE A 566 18.06 6.44 -20.78
CA PHE A 566 17.00 7.31 -20.24
C PHE A 566 15.81 6.51 -19.71
N VAL A 567 14.94 7.17 -18.94
CA VAL A 567 13.71 6.60 -18.39
C VAL A 567 12.67 6.45 -19.50
N GLY A 568 12.28 5.21 -19.80
CA GLY A 568 11.34 4.89 -20.87
C GLY A 568 9.85 4.90 -20.45
N ALA A 569 9.53 5.16 -19.16
CA ALA A 569 8.17 5.30 -18.65
C ALA A 569 8.07 6.52 -17.70
N PRO A 570 8.31 7.76 -18.19
CA PRO A 570 8.49 8.94 -17.37
C PRO A 570 7.23 9.37 -16.58
N LEU A 571 6.02 9.06 -17.07
CA LEU A 571 4.76 9.35 -16.38
C LEU A 571 4.61 8.60 -15.03
N TRP A 572 5.43 7.58 -14.81
CA TRP A 572 5.42 6.69 -13.65
C TRP A 572 6.53 7.00 -12.64
N SER A 573 7.42 7.98 -12.94
CA SER A 573 8.53 8.37 -12.07
C SER A 573 8.24 9.68 -11.34
N TYR A 574 7.94 9.58 -10.03
CA TYR A 574 7.72 10.76 -9.19
C TYR A 574 8.96 11.65 -9.10
N LYS A 575 10.14 11.04 -8.84
CA LYS A 575 11.43 11.75 -8.75
C LYS A 575 11.74 12.53 -10.02
N LEU A 576 11.61 11.87 -11.19
CA LEU A 576 11.85 12.51 -12.48
C LEU A 576 10.89 13.69 -12.71
N GLY A 577 9.62 13.52 -12.29
CA GLY A 577 8.61 14.56 -12.37
C GLY A 577 8.89 15.77 -11.48
N LEU A 578 9.38 15.56 -10.25
CA LEU A 578 9.82 16.63 -9.36
C LEU A 578 10.98 17.42 -9.94
N GLU A 579 11.99 16.73 -10.48
CA GLU A 579 13.19 17.32 -11.05
C GLU A 579 12.88 18.16 -12.30
N ASN A 580 11.85 17.79 -13.06
CA ASN A 580 11.53 18.37 -14.37
C ASN A 580 10.22 19.17 -14.41
N GLY A 581 9.47 19.25 -13.32
CA GLY A 581 8.35 20.19 -13.14
C GLY A 581 6.99 19.73 -13.64
N TRP A 582 6.71 18.41 -13.66
CA TRP A 582 5.34 17.87 -13.86
C TRP A 582 4.78 17.13 -12.64
N ILE A 583 5.48 17.17 -11.52
CA ILE A 583 5.00 16.81 -10.19
C ILE A 583 5.12 18.05 -9.30
N PRO A 584 4.11 18.37 -8.48
CA PRO A 584 4.17 19.53 -7.59
C PRO A 584 5.26 19.37 -6.53
N LYS A 585 6.02 20.44 -6.27
CA LYS A 585 7.07 20.43 -5.24
C LYS A 585 6.51 20.32 -3.82
N ASP A 586 5.31 20.80 -3.60
CA ASP A 586 4.57 20.69 -2.35
C ASP A 586 3.27 19.91 -2.62
N PRO A 587 3.10 18.70 -2.10
CA PRO A 587 1.91 17.88 -2.37
C PRO A 587 0.60 18.52 -1.86
N ARG A 588 0.68 19.49 -0.94
CA ARG A 588 -0.47 20.20 -0.39
C ARG A 588 -1.10 21.19 -1.39
N THR A 589 -0.38 21.60 -2.44
CA THR A 589 -0.94 22.49 -3.50
C THR A 589 -2.09 21.83 -4.25
N ALA A 590 -2.15 20.51 -4.24
CA ALA A 590 -3.25 19.73 -4.80
C ALA A 590 -4.60 20.04 -4.15
N THR A 591 -4.61 20.42 -2.87
CA THR A 591 -5.85 20.65 -2.10
C THR A 591 -6.77 21.65 -2.79
N GLY A 592 -8.02 21.23 -3.03
CA GLY A 592 -9.06 22.05 -3.69
C GLY A 592 -8.91 22.17 -5.21
N LYS A 593 -8.00 21.41 -5.84
CA LYS A 593 -7.84 21.44 -7.32
C LYS A 593 -9.10 20.98 -8.02
N CYS A 594 -9.81 19.99 -7.52
CA CYS A 594 -11.08 19.54 -8.09
C CYS A 594 -12.14 20.65 -8.11
N GLN A 595 -12.23 21.45 -7.04
CA GLN A 595 -13.13 22.60 -7.01
C GLN A 595 -12.73 23.65 -8.04
N ARG A 596 -11.43 23.95 -8.19
CA ARG A 596 -10.92 24.93 -9.19
C ARG A 596 -11.23 24.51 -10.63
N VAL A 597 -11.18 23.21 -10.92
CA VAL A 597 -11.55 22.69 -12.26
C VAL A 597 -13.05 22.39 -12.41
N GLY A 598 -13.90 22.98 -11.55
CA GLY A 598 -15.36 22.93 -11.65
C GLY A 598 -16.02 21.64 -11.13
N GLN A 599 -15.30 20.78 -10.42
CA GLN A 599 -15.84 19.56 -9.81
C GLN A 599 -16.14 19.78 -8.32
N SER A 600 -17.43 19.81 -7.98
CA SER A 600 -17.87 20.00 -6.59
C SER A 600 -17.89 18.66 -5.86
N LEU A 601 -16.82 18.34 -5.18
CA LEU A 601 -16.70 17.17 -4.30
C LEU A 601 -17.00 17.59 -2.85
N GLY A 602 -17.73 16.75 -2.10
CA GLY A 602 -17.88 16.92 -0.66
C GLY A 602 -16.54 16.74 0.07
N PRO A 603 -16.41 17.18 1.33
CA PRO A 603 -15.23 16.92 2.12
C PRO A 603 -15.09 15.42 2.43
N PHE A 604 -13.86 14.96 2.67
CA PHE A 604 -13.64 13.64 3.27
C PHE A 604 -14.15 13.63 4.72
N PRO A 605 -14.63 12.49 5.23
CA PRO A 605 -14.95 12.36 6.64
C PRO A 605 -13.74 12.71 7.53
N THR A 606 -13.99 13.43 8.61
CA THR A 606 -12.98 13.78 9.62
C THR A 606 -13.06 12.90 10.86
N THR A 607 -14.09 12.05 10.95
CA THR A 607 -14.33 11.15 12.07
C THR A 607 -14.75 9.78 11.56
N TYR A 608 -14.34 8.74 12.26
CA TYR A 608 -14.67 7.35 11.99
C TYR A 608 -15.31 6.72 13.22
N SER A 609 -16.03 5.61 13.02
CA SER A 609 -16.49 4.80 14.14
C SER A 609 -15.31 4.34 15.00
N ALA A 610 -15.49 4.30 16.31
CA ALA A 610 -14.39 4.00 17.24
C ALA A 610 -13.71 2.65 16.91
N TRP A 611 -14.47 1.65 16.52
CA TRP A 611 -13.95 0.34 16.15
C TRP A 611 -13.03 0.38 14.91
N GLN A 612 -13.25 1.30 13.96
CA GLN A 612 -12.41 1.43 12.75
C GLN A 612 -10.98 1.89 13.07
N THR A 613 -10.80 2.56 14.21
CA THR A 613 -9.50 3.12 14.64
C THR A 613 -8.95 2.46 15.90
N GLY A 614 -9.52 1.35 16.34
CA GLY A 614 -9.06 0.59 17.52
C GLY A 614 -9.67 1.02 18.83
N GLY A 615 -10.80 1.74 18.82
CA GLY A 615 -11.53 2.15 20.01
C GLY A 615 -12.59 1.14 20.47
N GLY A 616 -13.55 1.60 21.26
CA GLY A 616 -14.61 0.75 21.81
C GLY A 616 -15.49 0.09 20.74
N GLY A 617 -15.85 -1.17 20.94
CA GLY A 617 -16.69 -1.95 20.03
C GLY A 617 -15.94 -2.64 18.90
N SER A 618 -14.59 -2.53 18.86
CA SER A 618 -13.76 -3.23 17.87
C SER A 618 -13.59 -4.71 18.18
N GLY A 619 -13.37 -5.49 17.14
CA GLY A 619 -12.84 -6.85 17.20
C GLY A 619 -13.76 -7.96 16.73
N SER A 620 -15.06 -7.75 16.62
CA SER A 620 -16.01 -8.76 16.15
C SER A 620 -16.65 -8.33 14.85
N ILE A 621 -16.37 -9.06 13.78
CA ILE A 621 -17.10 -8.91 12.51
C ILE A 621 -18.58 -9.26 12.77
N ALA A 622 -19.48 -8.45 12.23
CA ALA A 622 -20.92 -8.69 12.35
C ALA A 622 -21.29 -10.10 11.82
N ALA A 623 -22.11 -10.83 12.53
CA ALA A 623 -22.47 -12.20 12.15
C ALA A 623 -23.09 -12.30 10.74
N SER A 624 -23.77 -11.23 10.29
CA SER A 624 -24.32 -11.13 8.93
C SER A 624 -23.27 -10.97 7.83
N ALA A 625 -22.05 -10.56 8.18
CA ALA A 625 -20.93 -10.34 7.26
C ALA A 625 -19.84 -11.42 7.38
N THR A 626 -20.00 -12.39 8.29
CA THR A 626 -18.98 -13.41 8.56
C THR A 626 -18.95 -14.46 7.46
N GLU A 627 -17.81 -14.65 6.86
CA GLU A 627 -17.52 -15.70 5.88
C GLU A 627 -16.87 -16.91 6.56
N VAL A 628 -17.12 -18.09 5.99
CA VAL A 628 -16.54 -19.34 6.52
C VAL A 628 -15.19 -19.61 5.89
N TRP A 629 -14.19 -19.91 6.72
CA TRP A 629 -12.89 -20.38 6.26
C TRP A 629 -12.62 -21.85 6.73
N PRO A 630 -12.07 -22.73 5.85
CA PRO A 630 -11.94 -22.54 4.41
C PRO A 630 -13.31 -22.47 3.73
N PRO A 631 -13.42 -21.83 2.53
CA PRO A 631 -14.66 -21.85 1.76
C PRO A 631 -15.04 -23.30 1.38
N ALA A 632 -16.31 -23.56 1.14
CA ALA A 632 -16.77 -24.92 0.76
C ALA A 632 -16.15 -25.41 -0.56
N ALA A 633 -15.90 -24.47 -1.48
CA ALA A 633 -15.30 -24.72 -2.78
C ALA A 633 -14.54 -23.49 -3.26
N VAL A 634 -13.62 -23.68 -4.18
CA VAL A 634 -12.92 -22.59 -4.92
C VAL A 634 -13.26 -22.67 -6.41
N SER A 635 -13.10 -21.56 -7.12
CA SER A 635 -13.31 -21.51 -8.57
C SER A 635 -12.19 -22.26 -9.31
N GLY A 636 -12.49 -22.79 -10.47
CA GLY A 636 -11.54 -23.40 -11.40
C GLY A 636 -12.11 -23.40 -12.82
N ASP A 637 -11.30 -23.74 -13.81
CA ASP A 637 -11.66 -23.69 -15.24
C ASP A 637 -12.90 -24.52 -15.60
N SER A 638 -13.14 -25.61 -14.84
CA SER A 638 -14.29 -26.52 -15.06
C SER A 638 -15.46 -26.27 -14.11
N GLY A 639 -15.43 -25.18 -13.34
CA GLY A 639 -16.43 -24.81 -12.35
C GLY A 639 -15.89 -24.85 -10.92
N MET A 640 -16.80 -24.93 -9.93
CA MET A 640 -16.44 -24.94 -8.50
C MET A 640 -15.84 -26.29 -8.09
N ILE A 641 -14.69 -26.26 -7.43
CA ILE A 641 -13.97 -27.44 -6.93
C ILE A 641 -14.15 -27.51 -5.41
N PRO A 642 -14.75 -28.56 -4.86
CA PRO A 642 -14.89 -28.73 -3.42
C PRO A 642 -13.52 -28.75 -2.73
N VAL A 643 -13.35 -27.94 -1.68
CA VAL A 643 -12.05 -27.82 -0.97
C VAL A 643 -11.59 -29.14 -0.38
N GLY A 644 -12.51 -30.03 0.05
CA GLY A 644 -12.16 -31.35 0.54
C GLY A 644 -11.51 -32.29 -0.50
N GLN A 645 -11.48 -31.91 -1.78
CA GLN A 645 -10.81 -32.65 -2.85
C GLN A 645 -9.45 -32.06 -3.23
N LEU A 646 -9.06 -30.94 -2.63
CA LEU A 646 -7.84 -30.19 -2.98
C LEU A 646 -6.68 -30.52 -2.05
N PRO A 647 -5.42 -30.40 -2.52
CA PRO A 647 -4.26 -30.46 -1.64
C PRO A 647 -4.31 -29.36 -0.59
N LEU A 648 -4.01 -29.71 0.65
CA LEU A 648 -3.96 -28.79 1.79
C LEU A 648 -2.58 -28.91 2.46
N TYR A 649 -2.05 -27.79 2.94
CA TYR A 649 -0.90 -27.79 3.81
C TYR A 649 -1.32 -27.80 5.28
N THR A 650 -0.45 -28.34 6.13
CA THR A 650 -0.57 -28.23 7.59
C THR A 650 0.59 -27.40 8.13
N THR A 651 0.44 -26.83 9.32
CA THR A 651 1.54 -26.16 10.00
C THR A 651 2.38 -27.18 10.75
N THR A 652 3.71 -26.96 10.81
CA THR A 652 4.64 -27.83 11.56
C THR A 652 4.57 -27.62 13.08
N GLY A 653 3.80 -26.67 13.56
CA GLY A 653 3.80 -26.23 14.95
C GLY A 653 5.00 -25.38 15.35
N THR A 654 6.03 -25.26 14.50
CA THR A 654 7.16 -24.35 14.71
C THR A 654 6.96 -23.09 13.88
N GLU A 655 6.85 -21.96 14.56
CA GLU A 655 6.61 -20.68 13.90
C GLU A 655 7.90 -20.11 13.31
N VAL A 656 7.83 -19.66 12.06
CA VAL A 656 8.90 -18.89 11.42
C VAL A 656 8.96 -17.51 12.06
N ARG A 657 10.18 -17.08 12.44
CA ARG A 657 10.43 -15.73 12.98
C ARG A 657 11.51 -15.06 12.14
N LEU A 658 11.22 -13.87 11.66
CA LEU A 658 12.19 -13.06 10.95
C LEU A 658 13.20 -12.46 11.94
N ALA A 659 14.48 -12.45 11.53
CA ALA A 659 15.52 -11.83 12.34
C ALA A 659 15.37 -10.31 12.37
N GLY A 660 15.56 -9.71 13.54
CA GLY A 660 15.76 -8.26 13.67
C GLY A 660 17.23 -7.88 13.38
N PRO A 661 17.53 -6.59 13.21
CA PRO A 661 18.87 -6.10 12.88
C PRO A 661 19.78 -6.09 14.11
N THR A 662 20.27 -7.24 14.56
CA THR A 662 21.41 -7.26 15.51
C THR A 662 22.74 -7.04 14.80
N SER A 663 22.80 -7.25 13.51
CA SER A 663 23.78 -6.74 12.53
C SER A 663 23.27 -7.11 11.13
N ILE A 664 23.52 -6.27 10.14
CA ILE A 664 23.16 -6.54 8.72
C ILE A 664 23.82 -7.82 8.21
N SER A 665 24.95 -8.24 8.82
CA SER A 665 25.67 -9.45 8.44
C SER A 665 25.09 -10.74 9.01
N THR A 666 24.24 -10.71 10.04
CA THR A 666 23.74 -11.92 10.72
C THR A 666 22.26 -12.23 10.46
N ALA A 667 21.55 -11.37 9.72
CA ALA A 667 20.16 -11.60 9.35
C ALA A 667 20.00 -12.75 8.32
N SER A 668 21.10 -13.29 7.75
CA SER A 668 21.05 -14.16 6.58
C SER A 668 20.89 -15.65 6.85
N GLU A 669 21.04 -16.13 8.10
CA GLU A 669 21.12 -17.58 8.32
C GLU A 669 20.27 -18.10 9.48
N ARG A 670 19.02 -17.67 9.57
CA ARG A 670 18.10 -18.48 10.36
C ARG A 670 17.46 -19.50 9.44
N THR A 671 17.87 -20.76 9.57
CA THR A 671 17.19 -21.90 8.95
C THR A 671 15.71 -21.77 9.27
N VAL A 672 14.90 -21.47 8.25
CA VAL A 672 13.45 -21.45 8.38
C VAL A 672 13.02 -22.89 8.60
N THR A 673 12.93 -23.29 9.85
CA THR A 673 12.34 -24.57 10.25
C THR A 673 10.95 -24.26 10.76
N GLY A 674 9.97 -24.57 9.97
CA GLY A 674 8.57 -24.30 10.32
C GLY A 674 7.87 -23.51 9.21
N GLY A 675 6.69 -23.91 8.92
CA GLY A 675 5.87 -23.38 7.84
C GLY A 675 4.84 -24.41 7.46
N PRO A 676 4.01 -24.14 6.47
CA PRO A 676 3.06 -25.12 5.98
C PRO A 676 3.84 -26.28 5.36
N ILE A 677 3.49 -27.50 5.77
CA ILE A 677 4.02 -28.75 5.22
C ILE A 677 2.92 -29.51 4.49
N GLU A 678 3.32 -30.38 3.58
CA GLU A 678 2.42 -31.26 2.87
C GLU A 678 1.65 -32.15 3.84
N ALA A 679 0.31 -32.19 3.70
CA ALA A 679 -0.51 -33.11 4.47
C ALA A 679 -0.36 -34.55 3.93
N SER A 680 -0.26 -35.50 4.83
CA SER A 680 -0.15 -36.91 4.47
C SER A 680 -1.39 -37.35 3.68
N GLY A 681 -1.18 -38.06 2.57
CA GLY A 681 -2.26 -38.56 1.70
C GLY A 681 -2.77 -37.59 0.66
N CYS A 682 -2.21 -36.39 0.56
CA CYS A 682 -2.43 -35.47 -0.54
C CYS A 682 -1.39 -35.67 -1.67
N SER A 683 -1.81 -35.44 -2.91
CA SER A 683 -0.92 -35.32 -4.07
C SER A 683 -0.81 -33.85 -4.45
N TYR A 684 0.39 -33.32 -4.58
CA TYR A 684 0.65 -31.92 -4.90
C TYR A 684 1.09 -31.78 -6.35
N LEU A 685 0.45 -30.84 -7.03
CA LEU A 685 0.77 -30.41 -8.39
C LEU A 685 1.72 -29.21 -8.36
N ASN A 686 2.15 -28.74 -9.53
CA ASN A 686 2.89 -27.47 -9.62
C ASN A 686 2.02 -26.33 -9.11
N GLY A 687 2.47 -25.65 -8.06
CA GLY A 687 1.75 -24.54 -7.42
C GLY A 687 1.48 -23.33 -8.32
N TRP A 688 2.13 -23.26 -9.49
CA TRP A 688 2.07 -22.11 -10.40
C TRP A 688 1.39 -22.39 -11.75
N ASP A 689 1.27 -23.66 -12.14
CA ASP A 689 0.82 -24.05 -13.49
C ASP A 689 -0.19 -25.22 -13.44
N ALA A 690 -0.97 -25.35 -12.36
CA ALA A 690 -1.81 -26.51 -12.12
C ALA A 690 -3.29 -26.34 -12.50
N VAL A 691 -3.72 -25.16 -12.94
CA VAL A 691 -5.15 -24.86 -13.19
C VAL A 691 -5.76 -25.80 -14.22
N THR A 692 -5.03 -26.09 -15.29
CA THR A 692 -5.48 -26.96 -16.39
C THR A 692 -5.15 -28.43 -16.21
N VAL A 693 -4.45 -28.80 -15.13
CA VAL A 693 -4.03 -30.17 -14.85
C VAL A 693 -5.15 -30.92 -14.16
N ALA A 694 -5.52 -32.11 -14.64
CA ALA A 694 -6.54 -32.92 -14.02
C ALA A 694 -6.15 -33.29 -12.57
N LEU A 695 -7.11 -33.19 -11.64
CA LEU A 695 -6.93 -33.66 -10.27
C LEU A 695 -6.67 -35.16 -10.27
N PRO A 696 -5.60 -35.65 -9.61
CA PRO A 696 -5.41 -37.07 -9.39
C PRO A 696 -6.55 -37.63 -8.54
N ALA A 697 -6.99 -38.86 -8.81
CA ALA A 697 -8.01 -39.52 -7.99
C ALA A 697 -7.51 -39.67 -6.54
N GLY A 698 -8.35 -39.31 -5.56
CA GLY A 698 -8.08 -39.52 -4.14
C GLY A 698 -7.09 -38.54 -3.53
N VAL A 699 -7.07 -37.27 -3.99
CA VAL A 699 -6.04 -36.26 -3.71
C VAL A 699 -5.78 -35.98 -2.23
N CYS A 700 -6.78 -36.05 -1.35
CA CYS A 700 -6.58 -35.76 0.09
C CYS A 700 -7.52 -36.61 0.97
N THR A 701 -7.36 -37.92 0.98
CA THR A 701 -8.20 -38.79 1.77
C THR A 701 -8.08 -38.67 3.30
N GLY A 702 -7.01 -38.04 3.79
CA GLY A 702 -6.74 -37.82 5.23
C GLY A 702 -6.93 -36.39 5.73
N ALA A 703 -7.01 -35.39 4.84
CA ALA A 703 -6.96 -33.97 5.23
C ALA A 703 -8.27 -33.43 5.84
N ILE A 704 -9.40 -34.09 5.62
CA ILE A 704 -10.70 -33.66 6.16
C ILE A 704 -10.72 -33.68 7.70
N LEU A 705 -9.96 -34.57 8.32
CA LEU A 705 -9.88 -34.67 9.79
C LEU A 705 -9.02 -33.54 10.40
N LEU A 706 -8.01 -33.06 9.68
CA LEU A 706 -7.11 -31.99 10.16
C LEU A 706 -7.71 -30.60 9.99
N ALA A 707 -8.57 -30.38 8.97
CA ALA A 707 -9.28 -29.11 8.82
C ALA A 707 -10.28 -28.85 9.95
N ARG A 708 -10.83 -29.90 10.58
CA ARG A 708 -11.68 -29.75 11.77
C ARG A 708 -10.90 -29.44 13.04
N ASP A 709 -9.67 -29.89 13.17
CA ASP A 709 -8.82 -29.60 14.34
C ASP A 709 -8.20 -28.19 14.28
N ILE A 710 -8.04 -27.62 13.08
CA ILE A 710 -7.63 -26.21 12.90
C ILE A 710 -8.80 -25.24 13.15
N ALA A 711 -10.05 -25.72 12.96
CA ALA A 711 -11.28 -24.92 13.13
C ALA A 711 -11.85 -24.93 14.55
N THR A 712 -11.20 -25.58 15.53
CA THR A 712 -11.64 -25.52 16.92
C THR A 712 -10.71 -24.61 17.74
N PRO A 713 -11.00 -23.30 17.82
CA PRO A 713 -10.49 -22.52 18.92
C PRO A 713 -11.15 -23.12 20.17
N THR A 714 -10.35 -23.45 21.14
CA THR A 714 -10.80 -23.84 22.46
C THR A 714 -11.83 -22.82 22.94
N GLN A 715 -13.10 -23.20 22.97
CA GLN A 715 -14.22 -22.42 23.57
C GLN A 715 -13.95 -21.98 25.03
N THR A 716 -12.85 -22.43 25.61
CA THR A 716 -12.46 -22.17 27.01
C THR A 716 -12.01 -20.74 27.30
N ILE A 717 -11.66 -19.92 26.30
CA ILE A 717 -11.25 -18.53 26.54
C ILE A 717 -12.42 -17.56 26.43
N LEU A 718 -13.48 -17.91 25.71
CA LEU A 718 -14.69 -17.07 25.60
C LEU A 718 -15.64 -17.19 26.80
N GLU A 719 -15.65 -18.31 27.52
CA GLU A 719 -16.49 -18.46 28.71
C GLU A 719 -15.99 -17.65 29.93
N ASN A 720 -14.71 -17.35 30.01
CA ASN A 720 -14.16 -16.55 31.11
C ASN A 720 -14.30 -15.03 30.91
N ALA A 721 -14.47 -14.56 29.68
CA ALA A 721 -14.74 -13.15 29.40
C ALA A 721 -16.23 -12.77 29.55
N SER A 722 -17.15 -13.76 29.44
CA SER A 722 -18.60 -13.53 29.53
C SER A 722 -19.13 -13.43 30.97
N ARG A 723 -18.32 -13.70 32.00
CA ARG A 723 -18.76 -13.65 33.40
C ARG A 723 -18.57 -12.30 34.10
N ALA A 724 -18.00 -11.31 33.45
CA ALA A 724 -17.64 -10.04 34.13
C ALA A 724 -18.69 -8.92 34.02
N PHE A 725 -19.70 -8.99 33.15
CA PHE A 725 -20.75 -7.96 33.07
C PHE A 725 -22.09 -8.53 32.62
N VAL A 726 -22.86 -9.07 33.60
CA VAL A 726 -24.30 -9.29 33.45
C VAL A 726 -25.03 -8.24 34.25
N THR A 727 -25.46 -7.17 33.64
CA THR A 727 -26.51 -6.31 34.20
C THR A 727 -27.86 -6.96 33.88
N PRO A 728 -28.81 -7.01 34.86
CA PRO A 728 -30.11 -7.62 34.61
C PRO A 728 -30.95 -6.79 33.64
N PRO A 729 -31.81 -7.43 32.82
CA PRO A 729 -32.62 -6.71 31.85
C PRO A 729 -33.70 -5.85 32.52
N PRO A 730 -34.06 -4.70 31.94
CA PRO A 730 -35.14 -3.84 32.47
C PRO A 730 -36.49 -4.55 32.35
N LYS A 731 -37.32 -4.44 33.43
CA LYS A 731 -38.67 -5.00 33.48
C LYS A 731 -39.58 -4.39 32.37
N PRO A 732 -40.48 -5.16 31.78
CA PRO A 732 -41.37 -4.65 30.74
C PRO A 732 -42.42 -3.72 31.35
N TYR A 733 -42.59 -2.54 30.74
CA TYR A 733 -43.67 -1.61 31.04
C TYR A 733 -44.99 -2.14 30.49
N HIS A 734 -45.96 -2.48 31.34
CA HIS A 734 -47.33 -2.73 30.98
C HIS A 734 -48.03 -1.42 30.56
N ARG A 735 -48.40 -1.33 29.29
CA ARG A 735 -49.25 -0.26 28.78
C ARG A 735 -50.71 -0.61 29.09
N ALA A 736 -51.31 0.11 30.01
CA ALA A 736 -52.75 0.02 30.31
C ALA A 736 -53.56 0.54 29.10
N ALA A 737 -54.42 -0.32 28.59
CA ALA A 737 -55.44 0.08 27.60
C ALA A 737 -56.51 0.92 28.33
N ARG A 738 -56.79 2.14 27.82
CA ARG A 738 -58.00 2.86 28.14
C ARG A 738 -59.00 2.67 27.01
N HIS A 739 -60.04 1.93 27.28
CA HIS A 739 -61.32 2.01 26.60
C HIS A 739 -62.08 3.20 27.09
N GLY A 740 -62.86 3.85 26.21
CA GLY A 740 -63.99 4.62 26.65
C GLY A 740 -64.35 5.78 25.76
N ARG A 741 -65.36 5.62 25.01
CA ARG A 741 -66.47 6.46 24.53
C ARG A 741 -66.13 7.75 23.85
#